data_7c029a50d24bfe91593cfd76e93d2dad
#
_entry.id   7c029a50d24bfe91593cfd76e93d2dad
#
_cell.length_a   1.000
_cell.length_b   1.000
_cell.length_c   1.000
_cell.angle_alpha   90.00
_cell.angle_beta   90.00
_cell.angle_gamma   90.00
#
_symmetry.space_group_name_H-M   'P 1'
#
loop_
_entity.id
_entity.type
_entity.pdbx_description
1 polymer ?
#
loop_
_entity_poly.entity_id
_entity_poly.type
_entity_poly.pdbx_seq_one_letter_code
_entity_poly.pdbx_strand_id
1 'polypeptide(L)'
;MKMKKIFAVMFMMLMTFSVNVAKAQQMGPIPVDDQVRIGKLDCGLTYYIRHNDYPEHRVNFYIAQRVGSIQEEESQRGLAHFLEHMAFNGSEHFNGEGKSIIDYTRSLGVAFGKDLNAYTSIAETVYNINDVPSTRQSAIDSCLLILKDWSNGLLLTDEEIDKERGVIHEEWRLRRSAQQRMLENQLETLYPGSKYGKRMPIGLMSVVDNFKYNELRDYYHKWYRPDNQALVIVGDVDVDHIEAQIKDLFKGLPAPDPNASQVVDEPVPDNEEPIIVIDKDKEQQYSQVMVMFKHETFPKEMKGDMVYMLTDYLTSMMGSMLNDRLSEKAQEPDCPYLQASAYDGNYLFANTVDAFTLGIMPKEGMAEAATQAVVTEAMRAAKHGFTATEYERAKEEYLSSLERQYNERNKISNGRLAAQYYRNYLDNEPMPSIEQEYEIMKQLVPMIPVDLVNQIMPELISTDGKNLVVMNFNQEKDDAVYPTAEGLKTAVDAGLNAQVEAFVDNVKQEPLISKLPKKGKIKKESYNSQFDYKELELSNGARVILKKTDFKENEIRMTARARGGQSLYGENDLANVGLLSFITMMSGKGNFSFTELQKATAGKQASASLSMNEYTDVVSGQSTVKDLETMFQLAYLTFTDIRKDEKSYGQLMGQLETMLKNQGLTPESAFSDSVEYTLNNHDWRSKPFHVEDLKTVNYDRVLQIAKERTANAANYTFFFVGNFDEAVIRPLIEQYIASLPGKKGKLSNWVNFDTHPEGQTINHFTRKMETPKANARIYWYDTKTPYSLENSIKADMLGQVLGKIYLQKIREDASAAYSAGASGYATINGDRPFTAIVASCPMKPEMSDVALKIMNEEIVEACKTIDATTLKEIKELMLKDHATELKENGYWMQTLISYVGRGIDDHTGYEQIVNAQTPETIAAFARQILAAGNKVEVVMLPEE
;
A
#
# COMPACT_ATOMS: atom_id res chain seq x y z
N MET A 1 18.04 -16.19 25.97
CA MET A 1 18.71 -15.71 27.21
C MET A 1 18.65 -14.19 27.35
N LYS A 2 18.75 -13.41 26.26
CA LYS A 2 18.63 -11.93 26.28
C LYS A 2 17.20 -11.46 26.60
N MET A 3 16.16 -12.00 25.96
CA MET A 3 14.76 -11.69 26.28
C MET A 3 14.40 -11.97 27.76
N LYS A 4 14.90 -13.07 28.34
CA LYS A 4 14.74 -13.34 29.79
C LYS A 4 15.38 -12.27 30.67
N LYS A 5 16.42 -11.57 30.18
CA LYS A 5 17.00 -10.42 30.87
C LYS A 5 16.12 -9.17 30.70
N ILE A 6 15.57 -8.93 29.51
CA ILE A 6 14.58 -7.84 29.30
C ILE A 6 13.39 -8.06 30.22
N PHE A 7 12.85 -9.28 30.28
CA PHE A 7 11.79 -9.65 31.25
C PHE A 7 12.22 -9.47 32.69
N ALA A 8 13.45 -9.90 33.07
CA ALA A 8 13.96 -9.74 34.42
C ALA A 8 14.20 -8.29 34.78
N VAL A 9 14.67 -7.49 33.86
CA VAL A 9 14.87 -6.04 34.02
C VAL A 9 13.55 -5.31 34.12
N MET A 10 12.58 -5.60 33.23
CA MET A 10 11.21 -5.08 33.31
C MET A 10 10.53 -5.50 34.63
N PHE A 11 10.70 -6.76 35.05
CA PHE A 11 10.16 -7.28 36.31
C PHE A 11 10.82 -6.65 37.53
N MET A 12 12.17 -6.45 37.52
CA MET A 12 12.86 -5.79 38.65
C MET A 12 12.54 -4.31 38.76
N MET A 13 12.31 -3.60 37.64
CA MET A 13 11.94 -2.17 37.69
C MET A 13 10.49 -1.96 38.06
N LEU A 14 9.61 -2.83 37.63
CA LEU A 14 8.25 -2.89 38.18
C LEU A 14 8.29 -3.03 39.71
N MET A 15 9.31 -3.69 40.24
CA MET A 15 9.50 -3.84 41.71
C MET A 15 10.11 -2.61 42.45
N THR A 16 10.88 -1.76 41.74
CA THR A 16 11.56 -0.60 42.40
C THR A 16 10.71 0.65 42.48
N PHE A 17 9.62 0.76 41.69
CA PHE A 17 8.63 1.83 41.79
C PHE A 17 7.47 1.45 42.73
N SER A 18 7.76 1.31 43.98
CA SER A 18 6.96 0.67 45.02
C SER A 18 5.63 1.30 45.42
N VAL A 19 5.11 2.30 44.71
CA VAL A 19 3.75 2.87 44.97
C VAL A 19 2.80 2.74 43.79
N ASN A 20 3.33 2.66 42.55
CA ASN A 20 2.51 2.44 41.36
C ASN A 20 2.52 0.99 40.84
N VAL A 21 3.46 0.17 41.30
CA VAL A 21 3.66 -1.23 40.90
C VAL A 21 2.55 -2.15 41.45
N ALA A 22 1.93 -1.81 42.57
CA ALA A 22 0.75 -2.54 43.04
C ALA A 22 -0.43 -2.48 42.03
N LYS A 23 -0.49 -1.43 41.18
CA LYS A 23 -1.44 -1.35 40.06
C LYS A 23 -0.94 -2.09 38.82
N ALA A 24 0.37 -2.10 38.52
CA ALA A 24 0.94 -2.82 37.39
C ALA A 24 0.96 -4.35 37.63
N GLN A 25 1.16 -4.82 38.88
CA GLN A 25 0.98 -6.22 39.24
C GLN A 25 -0.51 -6.69 39.23
N GLN A 26 -1.47 -5.77 39.12
CA GLN A 26 -2.86 -6.05 38.80
C GLN A 26 -3.20 -5.99 37.32
N MET A 27 -2.23 -5.76 36.45
CA MET A 27 -2.42 -5.88 34.98
C MET A 27 -2.60 -7.36 34.65
N GLY A 28 -3.84 -7.75 34.49
CA GLY A 28 -4.24 -9.08 34.05
C GLY A 28 -3.83 -9.34 32.57
N PRO A 29 -4.34 -10.39 31.97
CA PRO A 29 -4.18 -10.62 30.56
C PRO A 29 -4.78 -9.46 29.74
N ILE A 30 -4.26 -9.27 28.53
CA ILE A 30 -4.85 -8.34 27.54
C ILE A 30 -6.30 -8.79 27.32
N PRO A 31 -7.28 -7.87 27.44
CA PRO A 31 -8.67 -8.26 27.21
C PRO A 31 -8.88 -8.70 25.77
N VAL A 32 -9.79 -9.63 25.58
CA VAL A 32 -10.26 -10.07 24.26
C VAL A 32 -11.47 -9.21 23.90
N ASP A 33 -11.60 -8.83 22.62
CA ASP A 33 -12.80 -8.15 22.10
C ASP A 33 -14.05 -8.97 22.48
N ASP A 34 -14.91 -8.39 23.33
CA ASP A 34 -16.11 -9.05 23.86
C ASP A 34 -17.23 -9.20 22.82
N GLN A 35 -17.09 -8.54 21.68
CA GLN A 35 -18.05 -8.59 20.60
C GLN A 35 -17.77 -9.71 19.59
N VAL A 36 -16.60 -10.38 19.67
CA VAL A 36 -16.29 -11.54 18.83
C VAL A 36 -16.74 -12.83 19.49
N ARG A 37 -17.51 -13.63 18.75
CA ARG A 37 -17.86 -15.00 19.13
C ARG A 37 -16.75 -15.94 18.69
N ILE A 38 -16.11 -16.63 19.64
CA ILE A 38 -15.08 -17.63 19.37
C ILE A 38 -15.60 -19.00 19.79
N GLY A 39 -15.34 -20.00 18.94
CA GLY A 39 -15.66 -21.37 19.27
C GLY A 39 -14.73 -22.36 18.57
N LYS A 40 -14.82 -23.62 19.03
CA LYS A 40 -14.11 -24.74 18.44
C LYS A 40 -15.05 -25.92 18.30
N LEU A 41 -15.08 -26.53 17.11
CA LEU A 41 -15.89 -27.71 16.81
C LEU A 41 -15.17 -29.00 17.25
N ASP A 42 -15.93 -30.09 17.38
CA ASP A 42 -15.38 -31.41 17.74
C ASP A 42 -14.35 -31.91 16.72
N CYS A 43 -14.44 -31.52 15.44
CA CYS A 43 -13.45 -31.81 14.42
C CYS A 43 -12.16 -31.00 14.53
N GLY A 44 -12.05 -30.10 15.51
CA GLY A 44 -10.89 -29.27 15.74
C GLY A 44 -10.93 -27.89 15.10
N LEU A 45 -11.88 -27.62 14.18
CA LEU A 45 -12.02 -26.32 13.49
C LEU A 45 -12.33 -25.20 14.48
N THR A 46 -11.56 -24.12 14.43
CA THR A 46 -11.83 -22.91 15.19
C THR A 46 -12.68 -21.94 14.35
N TYR A 47 -13.52 -21.12 14.99
CA TYR A 47 -14.24 -20.06 14.29
C TYR A 47 -14.29 -18.77 15.11
N TYR A 48 -14.31 -17.65 14.38
CA TYR A 48 -14.50 -16.30 14.88
C TYR A 48 -15.65 -15.67 14.12
N ILE A 49 -16.63 -15.12 14.82
CA ILE A 49 -17.77 -14.45 14.21
C ILE A 49 -17.95 -13.08 14.88
N ARG A 50 -18.03 -12.03 14.08
CA ARG A 50 -18.16 -10.68 14.58
C ARG A 50 -19.21 -9.92 13.77
N HIS A 51 -20.24 -9.43 14.45
CA HIS A 51 -21.15 -8.45 13.84
C HIS A 51 -20.42 -7.12 13.65
N ASN A 52 -20.52 -6.56 12.45
CA ASN A 52 -20.01 -5.23 12.11
C ASN A 52 -20.88 -4.65 11.00
N ASP A 53 -21.44 -3.47 11.23
CA ASP A 53 -22.35 -2.79 10.31
C ASP A 53 -21.65 -1.79 9.37
N TYR A 54 -20.32 -1.84 9.30
CA TYR A 54 -19.54 -1.00 8.39
C TYR A 54 -18.56 -1.82 7.52
N PRO A 55 -18.76 -1.82 6.19
CA PRO A 55 -19.89 -1.24 5.45
C PRO A 55 -21.22 -1.98 5.70
N GLU A 56 -22.33 -1.23 5.75
CA GLU A 56 -23.66 -1.80 5.93
C GLU A 56 -23.99 -2.81 4.84
N HIS A 57 -24.71 -3.87 5.22
CA HIS A 57 -25.19 -4.92 4.31
C HIS A 57 -24.08 -5.72 3.61
N ARG A 58 -22.90 -5.80 4.22
CA ARG A 58 -21.73 -6.53 3.72
C ARG A 58 -21.18 -7.47 4.77
N VAL A 59 -20.64 -8.60 4.28
CA VAL A 59 -19.98 -9.61 5.12
C VAL A 59 -18.75 -10.15 4.40
N ASN A 60 -17.69 -10.39 5.17
CA ASN A 60 -16.46 -11.00 4.72
C ASN A 60 -16.30 -12.38 5.32
N PHE A 61 -15.78 -13.32 4.53
CA PHE A 61 -15.52 -14.69 4.90
C PHE A 61 -14.06 -15.02 4.68
N TYR A 62 -13.42 -15.63 5.69
CA TYR A 62 -12.03 -16.08 5.61
C TYR A 62 -11.92 -17.52 6.11
N ILE A 63 -10.99 -18.28 5.51
CA ILE A 63 -10.45 -19.48 6.11
C ILE A 63 -8.94 -19.35 6.18
N ALA A 64 -8.38 -19.45 7.39
CA ALA A 64 -6.96 -19.38 7.65
C ALA A 64 -6.43 -20.78 7.97
N GLN A 65 -5.34 -21.15 7.31
CA GLN A 65 -4.65 -22.42 7.47
C GLN A 65 -3.29 -22.16 8.16
N ARG A 66 -2.96 -22.90 9.23
CA ARG A 66 -1.62 -22.92 9.82
C ARG A 66 -0.64 -23.77 9.00
N VAL A 67 -0.74 -23.67 7.68
CA VAL A 67 -0.02 -24.51 6.73
C VAL A 67 0.47 -23.66 5.57
N GLY A 68 1.74 -23.79 5.24
CA GLY A 68 2.37 -23.11 4.13
C GLY A 68 3.51 -23.95 3.52
N SER A 69 4.45 -23.29 2.85
CA SER A 69 5.52 -24.00 2.16
C SER A 69 6.52 -24.71 3.09
N ILE A 70 6.59 -24.34 4.36
CA ILE A 70 7.51 -24.96 5.33
C ILE A 70 7.15 -26.42 5.62
N GLN A 71 5.91 -26.83 5.41
CA GLN A 71 5.43 -28.19 5.57
C GLN A 71 5.76 -29.10 4.39
N GLU A 72 6.24 -28.55 3.28
CA GLU A 72 6.56 -29.32 2.07
C GLU A 72 7.75 -30.27 2.28
N GLU A 73 7.68 -31.44 1.64
CA GLU A 73 8.84 -32.31 1.43
C GLU A 73 9.67 -31.81 0.23
N GLU A 74 10.85 -32.38 -0.03
CA GLU A 74 11.68 -31.94 -1.15
C GLU A 74 11.01 -32.14 -2.52
N SER A 75 10.20 -33.19 -2.69
CA SER A 75 9.41 -33.43 -3.92
C SER A 75 8.18 -32.53 -4.05
N GLN A 76 7.86 -31.76 -3.02
CA GLN A 76 6.64 -30.93 -2.92
C GLN A 76 6.92 -29.43 -2.98
N ARG A 77 8.16 -29.00 -3.24
CA ARG A 77 8.54 -27.58 -3.20
C ARG A 77 7.77 -26.76 -4.22
N GLY A 78 6.84 -25.93 -3.73
CA GLY A 78 5.89 -25.11 -4.48
C GLY A 78 4.44 -25.63 -4.45
N LEU A 79 4.18 -26.81 -3.84
CA LEU A 79 2.84 -27.39 -3.84
C LEU A 79 1.87 -26.73 -2.86
N ALA A 80 2.37 -26.06 -1.82
CA ALA A 80 1.51 -25.23 -0.95
C ALA A 80 0.85 -24.09 -1.74
N HIS A 81 1.63 -23.38 -2.52
CA HIS A 81 1.15 -22.31 -3.39
C HIS A 81 0.34 -22.86 -4.59
N PHE A 82 0.76 -23.95 -5.17
CA PHE A 82 -0.01 -24.63 -6.20
C PHE A 82 -1.40 -25.02 -5.73
N LEU A 83 -1.52 -25.53 -4.50
CA LEU A 83 -2.78 -25.89 -3.88
C LEU A 83 -3.69 -24.67 -3.67
N GLU A 84 -3.11 -23.52 -3.32
CA GLU A 84 -3.84 -22.25 -3.24
C GLU A 84 -4.57 -21.95 -4.55
N HIS A 85 -3.88 -22.02 -5.69
CA HIS A 85 -4.47 -21.82 -7.01
C HIS A 85 -5.58 -22.85 -7.29
N MET A 86 -5.32 -24.12 -6.99
CA MET A 86 -6.28 -25.20 -7.20
C MET A 86 -7.57 -25.05 -6.41
N ALA A 87 -7.57 -24.26 -5.33
CA ALA A 87 -8.77 -23.97 -4.56
C ALA A 87 -9.84 -23.18 -5.36
N PHE A 88 -9.44 -22.55 -6.47
CA PHE A 88 -10.34 -21.83 -7.38
C PHE A 88 -10.75 -22.68 -8.60
N ASN A 89 -10.07 -23.82 -8.84
CA ASN A 89 -10.18 -24.64 -10.06
C ASN A 89 -11.10 -25.86 -9.92
N GLY A 90 -11.98 -25.86 -8.93
CA GLY A 90 -13.01 -26.87 -8.76
C GLY A 90 -13.05 -27.49 -7.37
N SER A 91 -14.24 -27.51 -6.82
CA SER A 91 -14.54 -28.08 -5.52
C SER A 91 -15.80 -28.97 -5.60
N GLU A 92 -16.14 -29.65 -4.52
CA GLU A 92 -17.24 -30.60 -4.46
C GLU A 92 -18.57 -29.98 -4.93
N HIS A 93 -18.84 -28.75 -4.54
CA HIS A 93 -20.12 -28.08 -4.84
C HIS A 93 -20.00 -27.03 -5.95
N PHE A 94 -18.79 -26.58 -6.24
CA PHE A 94 -18.51 -25.51 -7.23
C PHE A 94 -17.55 -26.03 -8.29
N ASN A 95 -18.08 -26.63 -9.34
CA ASN A 95 -17.30 -27.16 -10.46
C ASN A 95 -18.12 -27.11 -11.78
N GLY A 96 -17.39 -27.09 -12.89
CA GLY A 96 -17.94 -27.04 -14.24
C GLY A 96 -18.18 -25.60 -14.74
N GLU A 97 -18.44 -25.51 -16.03
CA GLU A 97 -18.62 -24.26 -16.75
C GLU A 97 -19.80 -23.44 -16.18
N GLY A 98 -19.57 -22.18 -15.85
CA GLY A 98 -20.55 -21.26 -15.27
C GLY A 98 -20.97 -21.59 -13.82
N LYS A 99 -20.27 -22.50 -13.15
CA LYS A 99 -20.57 -22.95 -11.77
C LYS A 99 -19.34 -22.95 -10.88
N SER A 100 -18.24 -22.36 -11.29
CA SER A 100 -17.06 -22.23 -10.46
C SER A 100 -17.29 -21.26 -9.29
N ILE A 101 -16.41 -21.31 -8.29
CA ILE A 101 -16.39 -20.33 -7.19
C ILE A 101 -16.30 -18.91 -7.75
N ILE A 102 -15.46 -18.69 -8.75
CA ILE A 102 -15.27 -17.40 -9.42
C ILE A 102 -16.56 -16.94 -10.10
N ASP A 103 -17.24 -17.80 -10.84
CA ASP A 103 -18.52 -17.46 -11.51
C ASP A 103 -19.60 -17.11 -10.50
N TYR A 104 -19.73 -17.94 -9.47
CA TYR A 104 -20.70 -17.70 -8.42
C TYR A 104 -20.48 -16.38 -7.69
N THR A 105 -19.27 -16.14 -7.19
CA THR A 105 -18.96 -14.91 -6.43
C THR A 105 -19.08 -13.66 -7.29
N ARG A 106 -18.70 -13.74 -8.57
CA ARG A 106 -18.91 -12.66 -9.54
C ARG A 106 -20.39 -12.31 -9.71
N SER A 107 -21.29 -13.32 -9.69
CA SER A 107 -22.75 -13.07 -9.75
C SER A 107 -23.28 -12.28 -8.54
N LEU A 108 -22.49 -12.18 -7.46
CA LEU A 108 -22.79 -11.40 -6.26
C LEU A 108 -22.12 -10.00 -6.30
N GLY A 109 -21.43 -9.64 -7.38
CA GLY A 109 -20.64 -8.43 -7.47
C GLY A 109 -19.30 -8.50 -6.70
N VAL A 110 -18.81 -9.71 -6.45
CA VAL A 110 -17.50 -9.96 -5.81
C VAL A 110 -16.45 -10.20 -6.89
N ALA A 111 -15.46 -9.34 -7.00
CA ALA A 111 -14.45 -9.38 -8.05
C ALA A 111 -13.28 -10.31 -7.69
N PHE A 112 -12.91 -11.21 -8.62
CA PHE A 112 -11.72 -12.04 -8.48
C PHE A 112 -10.44 -11.19 -8.49
N GLY A 113 -9.51 -11.49 -7.59
CA GLY A 113 -8.27 -10.74 -7.41
C GLY A 113 -8.38 -9.50 -6.52
N LYS A 114 -9.59 -8.92 -6.34
CA LYS A 114 -9.87 -7.80 -5.44
C LYS A 114 -10.58 -8.28 -4.16
N ASP A 115 -11.77 -8.85 -4.32
CA ASP A 115 -12.66 -9.23 -3.22
C ASP A 115 -12.57 -10.75 -2.92
N LEU A 116 -12.41 -11.58 -3.96
CA LEU A 116 -12.10 -13.00 -3.87
C LEU A 116 -10.63 -13.20 -4.12
N ASN A 117 -9.87 -13.63 -3.12
CA ASN A 117 -8.42 -13.77 -3.19
C ASN A 117 -7.90 -14.82 -2.22
N ALA A 118 -6.60 -15.12 -2.32
CA ALA A 118 -5.86 -15.93 -1.36
C ALA A 118 -4.39 -15.52 -1.34
N TYR A 119 -3.66 -16.00 -0.37
CA TYR A 119 -2.21 -15.96 -0.36
C TYR A 119 -1.61 -17.15 0.39
N THR A 120 -0.45 -17.61 -0.08
CA THR A 120 0.38 -18.59 0.59
C THR A 120 1.69 -17.95 1.06
N SER A 121 2.00 -18.13 2.34
CA SER A 121 3.25 -17.75 2.95
C SER A 121 4.06 -19.02 3.34
N ILE A 122 5.16 -18.81 4.03
CA ILE A 122 6.00 -19.90 4.52
C ILE A 122 5.26 -20.81 5.49
N ALA A 123 4.50 -20.24 6.44
CA ALA A 123 3.84 -20.97 7.53
C ALA A 123 2.31 -20.96 7.49
N GLU A 124 1.72 -20.26 6.52
CA GLU A 124 0.26 -20.04 6.50
C GLU A 124 -0.28 -19.92 5.08
N THR A 125 -1.56 -20.22 4.92
CA THR A 125 -2.36 -19.95 3.71
C THR A 125 -3.71 -19.40 4.14
N VAL A 126 -4.14 -18.29 3.53
CA VAL A 126 -5.43 -17.65 3.86
C VAL A 126 -6.21 -17.38 2.58
N TYR A 127 -7.49 -17.76 2.60
CA TYR A 127 -8.44 -17.50 1.52
C TYR A 127 -9.51 -16.55 2.01
N ASN A 128 -10.00 -15.67 1.14
CA ASN A 128 -11.04 -14.71 1.51
C ASN A 128 -12.08 -14.47 0.41
N ILE A 129 -13.29 -14.16 0.86
CA ILE A 129 -14.39 -13.64 0.05
C ILE A 129 -14.89 -12.37 0.75
N ASN A 130 -14.61 -11.22 0.20
CA ASN A 130 -14.92 -9.93 0.80
C ASN A 130 -16.16 -9.30 0.16
N ASP A 131 -16.79 -8.37 0.87
CA ASP A 131 -17.88 -7.53 0.40
C ASP A 131 -19.11 -8.29 -0.14
N VAL A 132 -19.37 -9.49 0.38
CA VAL A 132 -20.56 -10.28 0.03
C VAL A 132 -21.82 -9.57 0.54
N PRO A 133 -22.91 -9.48 -0.28
CA PRO A 133 -24.17 -8.88 0.18
C PRO A 133 -24.85 -9.70 1.26
N SER A 134 -24.88 -9.20 2.50
CA SER A 134 -25.48 -9.87 3.66
C SER A 134 -27.02 -9.87 3.64
N THR A 135 -27.64 -9.05 2.79
CA THR A 135 -29.10 -9.02 2.58
C THR A 135 -29.63 -10.24 1.81
N ARG A 136 -28.74 -11.04 1.20
CA ARG A 136 -29.07 -12.26 0.44
C ARG A 136 -28.65 -13.50 1.25
N GLN A 137 -29.59 -14.14 1.97
CA GLN A 137 -29.27 -15.33 2.74
C GLN A 137 -28.57 -16.42 1.91
N SER A 138 -29.02 -16.65 0.68
CA SER A 138 -28.38 -17.62 -0.22
C SER A 138 -26.92 -17.31 -0.55
N ALA A 139 -26.52 -16.04 -0.52
CA ALA A 139 -25.11 -15.66 -0.70
C ALA A 139 -24.28 -16.06 0.53
N ILE A 140 -24.80 -15.84 1.74
CA ILE A 140 -24.18 -16.26 2.99
C ILE A 140 -24.01 -17.78 3.02
N ASP A 141 -25.11 -18.52 2.75
CA ASP A 141 -25.12 -19.98 2.75
C ASP A 141 -24.08 -20.56 1.78
N SER A 142 -24.02 -20.00 0.57
CA SER A 142 -23.05 -20.46 -0.45
C SER A 142 -21.62 -20.09 -0.11
N CYS A 143 -21.37 -18.90 0.46
CA CYS A 143 -20.01 -18.53 0.90
C CYS A 143 -19.52 -19.41 2.05
N LEU A 144 -20.39 -19.76 3.00
CA LEU A 144 -20.06 -20.74 4.04
C LEU A 144 -19.78 -22.12 3.44
N LEU A 145 -20.52 -22.53 2.39
CA LEU A 145 -20.27 -23.77 1.67
C LEU A 145 -18.94 -23.74 0.91
N ILE A 146 -18.56 -22.60 0.34
CA ILE A 146 -17.21 -22.40 -0.25
C ILE A 146 -16.14 -22.58 0.80
N LEU A 147 -16.29 -22.00 2.01
CA LEU A 147 -15.32 -22.21 3.10
C LEU A 147 -15.19 -23.69 3.48
N LYS A 148 -16.30 -24.43 3.48
CA LYS A 148 -16.29 -25.87 3.72
C LYS A 148 -15.53 -26.61 2.62
N ASP A 149 -15.77 -26.26 1.36
CA ASP A 149 -15.10 -26.88 0.21
C ASP A 149 -13.60 -26.56 0.24
N TRP A 150 -13.20 -25.37 0.57
CA TRP A 150 -11.80 -25.02 0.77
C TRP A 150 -11.16 -25.79 1.94
N SER A 151 -11.94 -26.09 2.97
CA SER A 151 -11.46 -26.87 4.10
C SER A 151 -11.11 -28.32 3.71
N ASN A 152 -11.98 -29.01 2.98
CA ASN A 152 -11.83 -30.45 2.73
C ASN A 152 -12.54 -30.97 1.47
N GLY A 153 -12.96 -30.11 0.55
CA GLY A 153 -13.75 -30.49 -0.64
C GLY A 153 -13.11 -30.15 -1.98
N LEU A 154 -11.79 -29.94 -2.06
CA LEU A 154 -11.11 -29.68 -3.33
C LEU A 154 -11.01 -30.93 -4.19
N LEU A 155 -11.29 -30.81 -5.50
CA LEU A 155 -11.32 -31.96 -6.42
C LEU A 155 -9.92 -32.37 -6.91
N LEU A 156 -9.03 -31.42 -7.13
CA LEU A 156 -7.63 -31.63 -7.58
C LEU A 156 -7.52 -32.60 -8.75
N THR A 157 -8.30 -32.37 -9.82
CA THR A 157 -8.32 -33.22 -11.01
C THR A 157 -6.99 -33.12 -11.77
N ASP A 158 -6.58 -34.19 -12.45
CA ASP A 158 -5.35 -34.22 -13.23
C ASP A 158 -5.35 -33.14 -14.32
N GLU A 159 -6.50 -32.93 -14.97
CA GLU A 159 -6.66 -31.95 -16.04
C GLU A 159 -6.41 -30.51 -15.54
N GLU A 160 -7.04 -30.13 -14.42
CA GLU A 160 -6.88 -28.77 -13.88
C GLU A 160 -5.47 -28.56 -13.30
N ILE A 161 -4.85 -29.59 -12.72
CA ILE A 161 -3.45 -29.53 -12.28
C ILE A 161 -2.55 -29.22 -13.49
N ASP A 162 -2.71 -29.94 -14.61
CA ASP A 162 -1.86 -29.72 -15.78
C ASP A 162 -2.06 -28.32 -16.42
N LYS A 163 -3.28 -27.77 -16.41
CA LYS A 163 -3.54 -26.39 -16.84
C LYS A 163 -2.84 -25.37 -15.94
N GLU A 164 -2.88 -25.58 -14.63
CA GLU A 164 -2.37 -24.61 -13.66
C GLU A 164 -0.83 -24.54 -13.62
N ARG A 165 -0.12 -25.59 -14.04
CA ARG A 165 1.37 -25.57 -14.12
C ARG A 165 1.88 -24.37 -14.91
N GLY A 166 1.25 -24.11 -16.05
CA GLY A 166 1.61 -22.99 -16.90
C GLY A 166 1.35 -21.62 -16.27
N VAL A 167 0.30 -21.50 -15.47
CA VAL A 167 -0.08 -20.27 -14.77
C VAL A 167 0.93 -19.95 -13.64
N ILE A 168 1.27 -20.95 -12.82
CA ILE A 168 2.30 -20.83 -11.76
C ILE A 168 3.66 -20.46 -12.37
N HIS A 169 4.02 -21.07 -13.50
CA HIS A 169 5.28 -20.76 -14.18
C HIS A 169 5.35 -19.31 -14.65
N GLU A 170 4.23 -18.75 -15.15
CA GLU A 170 4.16 -17.34 -15.53
C GLU A 170 4.20 -16.41 -14.32
N GLU A 171 3.56 -16.77 -13.23
CA GLU A 171 3.68 -15.99 -12.00
C GLU A 171 5.13 -15.93 -11.51
N TRP A 172 5.83 -17.08 -11.49
CA TRP A 172 7.25 -17.13 -11.15
C TRP A 172 8.09 -16.21 -12.06
N ARG A 173 7.80 -16.22 -13.37
CA ARG A 173 8.50 -15.36 -14.33
C ARG A 173 8.27 -13.87 -14.05
N LEU A 174 7.04 -13.49 -13.78
CA LEU A 174 6.66 -12.10 -13.50
C LEU A 174 7.24 -11.56 -12.18
N ARG A 175 7.24 -12.40 -11.15
CA ARG A 175 7.72 -12.00 -9.80
C ARG A 175 9.23 -12.04 -9.66
N ARG A 176 9.97 -12.59 -10.61
CA ARG A 176 11.41 -12.74 -10.55
C ARG A 176 12.15 -11.43 -10.82
N SER A 177 12.14 -10.54 -9.85
CA SER A 177 12.94 -9.32 -9.81
C SER A 177 14.41 -9.59 -9.46
N ALA A 178 15.28 -8.60 -9.68
CA ALA A 178 16.69 -8.66 -9.25
C ALA A 178 16.83 -9.02 -7.77
N GLN A 179 16.08 -8.36 -6.90
CA GLN A 179 16.11 -8.62 -5.46
C GLN A 179 15.68 -10.04 -5.12
N GLN A 180 14.64 -10.57 -5.80
CA GLN A 180 14.18 -11.94 -5.60
C GLN A 180 15.25 -12.94 -6.01
N ARG A 181 15.90 -12.77 -7.18
CA ARG A 181 16.98 -13.64 -7.65
C ARG A 181 18.15 -13.67 -6.67
N MET A 182 18.62 -12.51 -6.22
CA MET A 182 19.71 -12.41 -5.26
C MET A 182 19.35 -13.05 -3.91
N LEU A 183 18.12 -12.83 -3.43
CA LEU A 183 17.66 -13.46 -2.20
C LEU A 183 17.63 -14.98 -2.33
N GLU A 184 17.04 -15.51 -3.40
CA GLU A 184 17.00 -16.96 -3.66
C GLU A 184 18.38 -17.57 -3.72
N ASN A 185 19.37 -16.91 -4.31
CA ASN A 185 20.76 -17.36 -4.37
C ASN A 185 21.40 -17.49 -2.98
N GLN A 186 20.99 -16.67 -2.02
CA GLN A 186 21.62 -16.56 -0.70
C GLN A 186 20.85 -17.25 0.43
N LEU A 187 19.64 -17.75 0.17
CA LEU A 187 18.76 -18.30 1.21
C LEU A 187 19.40 -19.39 2.06
N GLU A 188 20.08 -20.36 1.45
CA GLU A 188 20.71 -21.46 2.20
C GLU A 188 21.88 -20.97 3.09
N THR A 189 22.54 -19.88 2.70
CA THR A 189 23.56 -19.21 3.51
C THR A 189 22.94 -18.39 4.65
N LEU A 190 21.81 -17.73 4.39
CA LEU A 190 21.09 -16.92 5.38
C LEU A 190 20.38 -17.79 6.43
N TYR A 191 19.97 -19.02 6.06
CA TYR A 191 19.28 -19.96 6.92
C TYR A 191 19.99 -21.34 7.00
N PRO A 192 21.25 -21.37 7.49
CA PRO A 192 22.02 -22.62 7.50
C PRO A 192 21.36 -23.65 8.41
N GLY A 193 21.07 -24.83 7.84
CA GLY A 193 20.49 -25.96 8.57
C GLY A 193 18.98 -25.83 8.85
N SER A 194 18.27 -24.83 8.29
CA SER A 194 16.83 -24.66 8.42
C SER A 194 16.13 -24.84 7.08
N LYS A 195 14.89 -25.33 7.10
CA LYS A 195 14.03 -25.41 5.92
C LYS A 195 13.71 -24.04 5.33
N TYR A 196 13.74 -22.96 6.10
CA TYR A 196 13.56 -21.60 5.58
C TYR A 196 14.46 -21.27 4.40
N GLY A 197 15.69 -21.84 4.37
CA GLY A 197 16.61 -21.70 3.25
C GLY A 197 16.15 -22.34 1.93
N LYS A 198 15.07 -23.13 1.93
CA LYS A 198 14.62 -23.92 0.78
C LYS A 198 13.12 -23.89 0.50
N ARG A 199 12.34 -23.15 1.28
CA ARG A 199 10.87 -23.25 1.24
C ARG A 199 10.20 -21.93 0.85
N MET A 200 10.73 -21.26 -0.18
CA MET A 200 10.00 -20.15 -0.80
C MET A 200 8.68 -20.66 -1.37
N PRO A 201 7.55 -19.97 -1.13
CA PRO A 201 6.22 -20.45 -1.52
C PRO A 201 6.08 -20.77 -3.02
N ILE A 202 6.69 -19.96 -3.89
CA ILE A 202 6.63 -20.19 -5.35
C ILE A 202 7.34 -21.52 -5.74
N GLY A 203 8.22 -22.03 -4.89
CA GLY A 203 8.90 -23.32 -5.03
C GLY A 203 9.92 -23.41 -6.15
N LEU A 204 10.10 -24.62 -6.64
CA LEU A 204 11.01 -24.93 -7.75
C LEU A 204 10.22 -25.27 -9.00
N MET A 205 10.48 -24.57 -10.11
CA MET A 205 9.82 -24.85 -11.38
C MET A 205 10.06 -26.28 -11.86
N SER A 206 11.23 -26.86 -11.61
CA SER A 206 11.50 -28.27 -11.90
C SER A 206 10.58 -29.24 -11.12
N VAL A 207 10.10 -28.87 -9.95
CA VAL A 207 9.06 -29.62 -9.21
C VAL A 207 7.70 -29.29 -9.78
N VAL A 208 7.33 -28.02 -9.89
CA VAL A 208 6.03 -27.55 -10.40
C VAL A 208 5.70 -28.15 -11.76
N ASP A 209 6.66 -28.24 -12.68
CA ASP A 209 6.46 -28.80 -14.02
C ASP A 209 6.32 -30.32 -14.03
N ASN A 210 6.84 -31.05 -13.02
CA ASN A 210 7.03 -32.51 -13.11
C ASN A 210 6.47 -33.30 -11.93
N PHE A 211 5.91 -32.65 -10.90
CA PHE A 211 5.37 -33.41 -9.76
C PHE A 211 4.23 -34.33 -10.20
N LYS A 212 4.12 -35.50 -9.52
CA LYS A 212 3.02 -36.43 -9.76
C LYS A 212 1.76 -35.96 -9.05
N TYR A 213 0.61 -36.07 -9.66
CA TYR A 213 -0.66 -35.60 -9.11
C TYR A 213 -0.90 -36.00 -7.65
N ASN A 214 -0.50 -37.20 -7.28
CA ASN A 214 -0.63 -37.67 -5.89
C ASN A 214 0.24 -36.90 -4.89
N GLU A 215 1.36 -36.32 -5.30
CA GLU A 215 2.18 -35.48 -4.40
C GLU A 215 1.38 -34.27 -3.88
N LEU A 216 0.59 -33.65 -4.76
CA LEU A 216 -0.29 -32.53 -4.38
C LEU A 216 -1.47 -33.03 -3.50
N ARG A 217 -2.08 -34.15 -3.88
CA ARG A 217 -3.19 -34.75 -3.10
C ARG A 217 -2.71 -35.22 -1.73
N ASP A 218 -1.52 -35.80 -1.65
CA ASP A 218 -0.91 -36.23 -0.38
C ASP A 218 -0.62 -35.04 0.53
N TYR A 219 -0.11 -33.92 -0.03
CA TYR A 219 0.05 -32.67 0.71
C TYR A 219 -1.29 -32.16 1.24
N TYR A 220 -2.32 -32.09 0.38
CA TYR A 220 -3.65 -31.65 0.74
C TYR A 220 -4.24 -32.48 1.86
N HIS A 221 -4.33 -33.79 1.72
CA HIS A 221 -4.92 -34.68 2.73
C HIS A 221 -4.12 -34.73 4.04
N LYS A 222 -2.83 -34.51 3.97
CA LYS A 222 -1.97 -34.47 5.16
C LYS A 222 -2.19 -33.23 5.99
N TRP A 223 -2.36 -32.07 5.35
CA TRP A 223 -2.27 -30.78 6.01
C TRP A 223 -3.57 -29.98 6.07
N TYR A 224 -4.46 -30.12 5.07
CA TYR A 224 -5.76 -29.40 5.05
C TYR A 224 -6.78 -30.17 5.88
N ARG A 225 -6.68 -30.00 7.18
CA ARG A 225 -7.55 -30.62 8.17
C ARG A 225 -8.18 -29.56 9.05
N PRO A 226 -9.42 -29.78 9.51
CA PRO A 226 -10.13 -28.81 10.36
C PRO A 226 -9.35 -28.34 11.60
N ASP A 227 -8.51 -29.22 12.19
CA ASP A 227 -7.69 -28.88 13.35
C ASP A 227 -6.53 -27.90 13.07
N ASN A 228 -6.18 -27.70 11.80
CA ASN A 228 -5.20 -26.70 11.33
C ASN A 228 -5.89 -25.45 10.77
N GLN A 229 -7.20 -25.27 10.93
CA GLN A 229 -7.98 -24.25 10.24
C GLN A 229 -8.79 -23.39 11.20
N ALA A 230 -9.02 -22.14 10.80
CA ALA A 230 -10.00 -21.27 11.42
C ALA A 230 -10.85 -20.56 10.37
N LEU A 231 -12.15 -20.48 10.64
CA LEU A 231 -13.07 -19.62 9.91
C LEU A 231 -13.16 -18.26 10.60
N VAL A 232 -13.19 -17.20 9.80
CA VAL A 232 -13.43 -15.84 10.31
C VAL A 232 -14.54 -15.20 9.47
N ILE A 233 -15.64 -14.83 10.12
CA ILE A 233 -16.80 -14.20 9.49
C ILE A 233 -17.05 -12.86 10.18
N VAL A 234 -16.93 -11.76 9.42
CA VAL A 234 -17.09 -10.41 9.94
C VAL A 234 -18.02 -9.62 9.03
N GLY A 235 -19.06 -9.03 9.58
CA GLY A 235 -19.96 -8.17 8.81
C GLY A 235 -21.33 -8.00 9.42
N ASP A 236 -22.23 -7.44 8.63
CA ASP A 236 -23.63 -7.20 9.01
C ASP A 236 -24.43 -8.51 8.95
N VAL A 237 -24.23 -9.35 9.96
CA VAL A 237 -24.84 -10.68 10.09
C VAL A 237 -25.30 -10.97 11.51
N ASP A 238 -26.25 -11.88 11.64
CA ASP A 238 -26.65 -12.46 12.93
C ASP A 238 -25.63 -13.52 13.36
N VAL A 239 -24.93 -13.25 14.45
CA VAL A 239 -23.85 -14.10 14.98
C VAL A 239 -24.35 -15.50 15.37
N ASP A 240 -25.53 -15.59 16.02
CA ASP A 240 -26.08 -16.86 16.47
C ASP A 240 -26.52 -17.72 15.27
N HIS A 241 -27.07 -17.08 14.25
CA HIS A 241 -27.46 -17.76 12.99
C HIS A 241 -26.25 -18.32 12.26
N ILE A 242 -25.19 -17.53 12.08
CA ILE A 242 -23.94 -17.97 11.45
C ILE A 242 -23.30 -19.12 12.23
N GLU A 243 -23.24 -18.99 13.57
CA GLU A 243 -22.69 -20.05 14.40
C GLU A 243 -23.47 -21.38 14.24
N ALA A 244 -24.79 -21.32 14.20
CA ALA A 244 -25.64 -22.50 13.97
C ALA A 244 -25.37 -23.12 12.59
N GLN A 245 -25.23 -22.31 11.55
CA GLN A 245 -24.90 -22.78 10.20
C GLN A 245 -23.53 -23.45 10.12
N ILE A 246 -22.50 -22.87 10.75
CA ILE A 246 -21.16 -23.48 10.83
C ILE A 246 -21.25 -24.84 11.51
N LYS A 247 -21.92 -24.92 12.67
CA LYS A 247 -22.09 -26.17 13.41
C LYS A 247 -22.79 -27.25 12.60
N ASP A 248 -23.80 -26.90 11.81
CA ASP A 248 -24.54 -27.87 10.96
C ASP A 248 -23.72 -28.28 9.73
N LEU A 249 -23.03 -27.34 9.09
CA LEU A 249 -22.26 -27.57 7.87
C LEU A 249 -21.04 -28.49 8.08
N PHE A 250 -20.39 -28.38 9.23
CA PHE A 250 -19.22 -29.18 9.62
C PHE A 250 -19.58 -30.38 10.49
N LYS A 251 -20.89 -30.64 10.70
CA LYS A 251 -21.37 -31.78 11.47
C LYS A 251 -20.97 -33.11 10.81
N GLY A 252 -20.44 -33.99 11.63
CA GLY A 252 -20.09 -35.34 11.15
C GLY A 252 -18.66 -35.46 10.59
N LEU A 253 -17.89 -34.35 10.52
CA LEU A 253 -16.46 -34.48 10.29
C LEU A 253 -15.80 -35.18 11.48
N PRO A 254 -14.80 -36.07 11.23
CA PRO A 254 -14.13 -36.82 12.29
C PRO A 254 -13.40 -35.89 13.23
N ALA A 255 -13.28 -36.29 14.50
CA ALA A 255 -12.38 -35.67 15.44
C ALA A 255 -10.93 -35.77 14.95
N PRO A 256 -10.03 -34.82 15.36
CA PRO A 256 -8.62 -34.84 14.96
C PRO A 256 -7.99 -36.20 15.26
N ASP A 257 -7.26 -36.77 14.31
CA ASP A 257 -6.49 -37.99 14.52
C ASP A 257 -5.26 -37.63 15.40
N PRO A 258 -5.11 -38.20 16.60
CA PRO A 258 -3.97 -37.93 17.47
C PRO A 258 -2.63 -38.39 16.87
N ASN A 259 -2.63 -39.23 15.83
CA ASN A 259 -1.45 -39.70 15.12
C ASN A 259 -1.16 -38.90 13.85
N ALA A 260 -2.01 -37.96 13.51
CA ALA A 260 -1.79 -37.09 12.34
C ALA A 260 -0.53 -36.24 12.51
N SER A 261 0.12 -35.93 11.40
CA SER A 261 1.27 -35.01 11.38
C SER A 261 0.90 -33.68 12.02
N GLN A 262 1.70 -33.24 12.99
CA GLN A 262 1.49 -31.95 13.65
C GLN A 262 2.25 -30.85 12.92
N VAL A 263 1.68 -29.67 12.89
CA VAL A 263 2.40 -28.45 12.48
C VAL A 263 3.41 -28.11 13.58
N VAL A 264 4.67 -28.04 13.22
CA VAL A 264 5.77 -27.76 14.13
C VAL A 264 6.52 -26.52 13.64
N ASP A 265 6.86 -25.64 14.56
CA ASP A 265 7.68 -24.48 14.28
C ASP A 265 9.08 -24.90 13.80
N GLU A 266 9.49 -24.44 12.63
CA GLU A 266 10.81 -24.74 12.06
C GLU A 266 11.88 -23.88 12.74
N PRO A 267 12.93 -24.46 13.34
CA PRO A 267 13.94 -23.66 14.01
C PRO A 267 14.88 -22.97 13.01
N VAL A 268 15.35 -21.78 13.39
CA VAL A 268 16.49 -21.11 12.74
C VAL A 268 17.65 -21.14 13.74
N PRO A 269 18.72 -21.89 13.47
CA PRO A 269 19.86 -21.99 14.38
C PRO A 269 20.56 -20.65 14.63
N ASP A 270 21.10 -20.48 15.83
CA ASP A 270 22.05 -19.41 16.13
C ASP A 270 23.32 -19.57 15.29
N ASN A 271 23.97 -18.45 14.95
CA ASN A 271 25.29 -18.46 14.35
C ASN A 271 26.31 -17.87 15.33
N GLU A 272 27.42 -18.61 15.51
CA GLU A 272 28.53 -18.19 16.38
C GLU A 272 29.40 -17.12 15.68
N GLU A 273 29.54 -17.22 14.34
CA GLU A 273 30.30 -16.30 13.50
C GLU A 273 29.29 -15.49 12.65
N PRO A 274 29.62 -14.23 12.30
CA PRO A 274 28.77 -13.42 11.43
C PRO A 274 28.50 -14.09 10.07
N ILE A 275 27.26 -14.11 9.65
CA ILE A 275 26.87 -14.48 8.28
C ILE A 275 26.91 -13.21 7.44
N ILE A 276 27.75 -13.20 6.41
CA ILE A 276 27.84 -12.05 5.50
C ILE A 276 27.64 -12.53 4.08
N VAL A 277 26.59 -12.04 3.41
CA VAL A 277 26.30 -12.35 2.03
C VAL A 277 26.35 -11.10 1.16
N ILE A 278 26.97 -11.23 0.00
CA ILE A 278 27.08 -10.17 -1.00
C ILE A 278 26.64 -10.78 -2.33
N ASP A 279 25.71 -10.15 -2.98
CA ASP A 279 25.23 -10.55 -4.31
C ASP A 279 25.03 -9.34 -5.22
N LYS A 280 24.87 -9.57 -6.52
CA LYS A 280 24.70 -8.52 -7.51
C LYS A 280 23.87 -9.01 -8.68
N ASP A 281 23.13 -8.06 -9.27
CA ASP A 281 22.28 -8.32 -10.41
C ASP A 281 22.23 -7.07 -11.32
N LYS A 282 22.18 -7.27 -12.64
CA LYS A 282 22.21 -6.19 -13.63
C LYS A 282 20.98 -5.30 -13.60
N GLU A 283 19.84 -5.85 -13.15
CA GLU A 283 18.57 -5.14 -13.05
C GLU A 283 18.37 -4.50 -11.66
N GLN A 284 19.31 -4.69 -10.71
CA GLN A 284 19.26 -4.05 -9.40
C GLN A 284 19.49 -2.54 -9.54
N GLN A 285 18.56 -1.76 -9.04
CA GLN A 285 18.57 -0.30 -9.24
C GLN A 285 19.51 0.44 -8.29
N TYR A 286 19.74 -0.06 -7.08
CA TYR A 286 20.57 0.57 -6.05
C TYR A 286 21.20 -0.46 -5.12
N SER A 287 22.33 -0.09 -4.53
CA SER A 287 22.94 -0.91 -3.48
C SER A 287 22.09 -0.85 -2.21
N GLN A 288 21.96 -1.98 -1.55
CA GLN A 288 21.26 -2.12 -0.29
C GLN A 288 22.10 -2.92 0.69
N VAL A 289 22.16 -2.45 1.94
CA VAL A 289 22.77 -3.23 3.04
C VAL A 289 21.72 -3.44 4.11
N MET A 290 21.63 -4.64 4.65
CA MET A 290 20.87 -4.93 5.87
C MET A 290 21.82 -5.51 6.91
N VAL A 291 21.84 -4.89 8.09
CA VAL A 291 22.56 -5.41 9.26
C VAL A 291 21.52 -5.91 10.25
N MET A 292 21.54 -7.19 10.54
CA MET A 292 20.51 -7.86 11.34
C MET A 292 21.16 -8.54 12.54
N PHE A 293 20.61 -8.27 13.72
CA PHE A 293 21.01 -8.89 14.99
C PHE A 293 19.90 -9.83 15.42
N LYS A 294 20.03 -11.15 15.13
CA LYS A 294 19.00 -12.12 15.47
C LYS A 294 18.85 -12.30 16.98
N HIS A 295 17.60 -12.49 17.40
CA HIS A 295 17.26 -12.82 18.78
C HIS A 295 16.00 -13.69 18.86
N GLU A 296 15.70 -14.22 20.05
CA GLU A 296 14.51 -15.03 20.30
C GLU A 296 13.26 -14.18 20.08
N THR A 297 12.23 -14.76 19.45
CA THR A 297 10.89 -14.17 19.37
C THR A 297 10.23 -14.05 20.74
N PHE A 298 9.23 -13.20 20.85
CA PHE A 298 8.39 -13.18 22.05
C PHE A 298 7.62 -14.52 22.17
N PRO A 299 7.62 -15.20 23.35
CA PRO A 299 6.93 -16.48 23.51
C PRO A 299 5.45 -16.40 23.15
N LYS A 300 5.00 -17.25 22.20
CA LYS A 300 3.62 -17.22 21.69
C LYS A 300 2.57 -17.34 22.80
N GLU A 301 2.84 -18.15 23.82
CA GLU A 301 1.98 -18.38 24.96
C GLU A 301 1.83 -17.16 25.89
N MET A 302 2.75 -16.20 25.82
CA MET A 302 2.76 -15.00 26.64
C MET A 302 2.24 -13.75 25.88
N LYS A 303 1.92 -13.87 24.61
CA LYS A 303 1.41 -12.74 23.80
C LYS A 303 0.07 -12.18 24.32
N GLY A 304 -0.69 -12.98 25.06
CA GLY A 304 -1.91 -12.55 25.74
C GLY A 304 -1.67 -11.72 26.99
N ASP A 305 -0.44 -11.51 27.44
CA ASP A 305 -0.12 -10.77 28.66
C ASP A 305 0.21 -9.30 28.35
N MET A 306 -0.13 -8.40 29.29
CA MET A 306 0.16 -6.96 29.18
C MET A 306 1.64 -6.63 28.94
N VAL A 307 2.55 -7.54 29.29
CA VAL A 307 3.98 -7.42 29.02
C VAL A 307 4.26 -7.40 27.52
N TYR A 308 3.51 -8.17 26.72
CA TYR A 308 3.64 -8.16 25.27
C TYR A 308 3.30 -6.77 24.70
N MET A 309 2.15 -6.22 25.05
CA MET A 309 1.72 -4.89 24.61
C MET A 309 2.70 -3.80 25.03
N LEU A 310 3.28 -3.90 26.21
CA LEU A 310 4.31 -2.98 26.69
C LEU A 310 5.61 -3.13 25.89
N THR A 311 6.04 -4.36 25.61
CA THR A 311 7.27 -4.61 24.82
C THR A 311 7.11 -4.06 23.40
N ASP A 312 5.99 -4.32 22.75
CA ASP A 312 5.68 -3.80 21.43
C ASP A 312 5.71 -2.26 21.39
N TYR A 313 5.09 -1.61 22.40
CA TYR A 313 5.16 -0.16 22.54
C TYR A 313 6.61 0.34 22.68
N LEU A 314 7.42 -0.28 23.53
CA LEU A 314 8.80 0.15 23.79
C LEU A 314 9.68 -0.01 22.55
N THR A 315 9.57 -1.12 21.83
CA THR A 315 10.32 -1.36 20.58
C THR A 315 9.87 -0.42 19.46
N SER A 316 8.56 -0.13 19.36
CA SER A 316 8.01 0.85 18.43
C SER A 316 8.55 2.26 18.69
N MET A 317 8.59 2.70 19.96
CA MET A 317 9.13 4.01 20.33
C MET A 317 10.62 4.11 20.03
N MET A 318 11.38 3.08 20.36
CA MET A 318 12.81 2.98 20.03
C MET A 318 13.04 3.10 18.52
N GLY A 319 12.32 2.30 17.72
CA GLY A 319 12.41 2.32 16.26
C GLY A 319 12.07 3.70 15.68
N SER A 320 10.99 4.32 16.13
CA SER A 320 10.56 5.66 15.68
C SER A 320 11.64 6.71 15.94
N MET A 321 12.15 6.81 17.17
CA MET A 321 13.14 7.81 17.53
C MET A 321 14.50 7.58 16.82
N LEU A 322 14.90 6.33 16.62
CA LEU A 322 16.12 6.04 15.87
C LEU A 322 15.96 6.40 14.38
N ASN A 323 14.81 6.13 13.78
CA ASN A 323 14.51 6.51 12.41
C ASN A 323 14.52 8.03 12.19
N ASP A 324 14.05 8.81 13.16
CA ASP A 324 14.14 10.27 13.12
C ASP A 324 15.59 10.73 13.07
N ARG A 325 16.48 10.17 13.93
CA ARG A 325 17.91 10.48 13.93
C ARG A 325 18.58 10.09 12.61
N LEU A 326 18.28 8.91 12.08
CA LEU A 326 18.82 8.44 10.80
C LEU A 326 18.39 9.34 9.64
N SER A 327 17.14 9.79 9.65
CA SER A 327 16.58 10.71 8.65
C SER A 327 17.19 12.10 8.75
N GLU A 328 17.41 12.63 9.97
CA GLU A 328 18.07 13.93 10.18
C GLU A 328 19.54 13.87 9.72
N LYS A 329 20.23 12.79 10.02
CA LYS A 329 21.61 12.56 9.59
C LYS A 329 21.74 12.42 8.07
N ALA A 330 20.76 11.82 7.38
CA ALA A 330 20.76 11.70 5.92
C ALA A 330 20.77 13.05 5.20
N GLN A 331 20.40 14.15 5.86
CA GLN A 331 20.41 15.50 5.31
C GLN A 331 21.81 16.19 5.43
N GLU A 332 22.77 15.57 6.12
CA GLU A 332 24.11 16.10 6.20
C GLU A 332 24.86 15.88 4.87
N PRO A 333 25.59 16.88 4.34
CA PRO A 333 26.23 16.78 3.02
C PRO A 333 27.23 15.63 2.89
N ASP A 334 27.91 15.27 3.98
CA ASP A 334 28.93 14.21 4.05
C ASP A 334 28.35 12.84 4.47
N CYS A 335 27.04 12.73 4.66
CA CYS A 335 26.40 11.47 4.99
C CYS A 335 26.64 10.42 3.89
N PRO A 336 27.14 9.21 4.23
CA PRO A 336 27.47 8.18 3.25
C PRO A 336 26.25 7.39 2.74
N TYR A 337 25.07 7.64 3.25
CA TYR A 337 23.82 6.99 2.81
C TYR A 337 22.77 8.00 2.36
N LEU A 338 21.86 7.56 1.54
CA LEU A 338 20.70 8.32 1.06
C LEU A 338 19.50 8.16 1.98
N GLN A 339 19.37 6.96 2.52
CA GLN A 339 18.28 6.59 3.44
C GLN A 339 18.76 5.45 4.34
N ALA A 340 18.31 5.47 5.58
CA ALA A 340 18.44 4.33 6.49
C ALA A 340 17.20 4.19 7.35
N SER A 341 16.94 2.97 7.82
CA SER A 341 15.83 2.64 8.68
C SER A 341 16.23 1.61 9.73
N ALA A 342 15.51 1.59 10.84
CA ALA A 342 15.69 0.63 11.92
C ALA A 342 14.33 0.09 12.36
N TYR A 343 14.23 -1.21 12.56
CA TYR A 343 13.04 -1.87 13.11
C TYR A 343 13.41 -3.18 13.80
N ASP A 344 12.53 -3.63 14.67
CA ASP A 344 12.58 -4.95 15.28
C ASP A 344 11.42 -5.80 14.79
N GLY A 345 11.67 -7.05 14.44
CA GLY A 345 10.64 -7.94 13.89
C GLY A 345 11.25 -9.23 13.33
N ASN A 346 10.47 -9.96 12.56
CA ASN A 346 10.88 -11.25 12.01
C ASN A 346 12.22 -11.17 11.26
N TYR A 347 13.10 -12.15 11.51
CA TYR A 347 14.31 -12.32 10.71
C TYR A 347 13.94 -12.72 9.29
N LEU A 348 14.00 -11.76 8.38
CA LEU A 348 13.52 -11.85 7.00
C LEU A 348 12.04 -12.30 6.97
N PHE A 349 11.77 -13.59 6.82
CA PHE A 349 10.42 -14.16 6.79
C PHE A 349 10.21 -15.34 7.77
N ALA A 350 11.18 -15.59 8.68
CA ALA A 350 11.04 -16.62 9.70
C ALA A 350 10.18 -16.09 10.86
N ASN A 351 9.13 -16.82 11.22
CA ASN A 351 8.27 -16.48 12.36
C ASN A 351 8.75 -17.10 13.69
N THR A 352 9.93 -17.73 13.72
CA THR A 352 10.51 -18.41 14.87
C THR A 352 11.76 -17.73 15.43
N VAL A 353 12.26 -16.72 14.74
CA VAL A 353 13.39 -15.87 15.14
C VAL A 353 13.12 -14.44 14.70
N ASP A 354 13.35 -13.49 15.59
CA ASP A 354 13.30 -12.07 15.30
C ASP A 354 14.71 -11.51 15.05
N ALA A 355 14.77 -10.31 14.49
CA ALA A 355 15.99 -9.57 14.33
C ALA A 355 15.77 -8.07 14.46
N PHE A 356 16.66 -7.40 15.21
CA PHE A 356 16.81 -5.97 15.09
C PHE A 356 17.55 -5.66 13.80
N THR A 357 16.89 -4.97 12.88
CA THR A 357 17.35 -4.76 11.51
C THR A 357 17.64 -3.29 11.25
N LEU A 358 18.83 -3.02 10.71
CA LEU A 358 19.25 -1.74 10.16
C LEU A 358 19.26 -1.85 8.63
N GLY A 359 18.30 -1.24 7.94
CA GLY A 359 18.23 -1.16 6.49
C GLY A 359 18.93 0.10 5.99
N ILE A 360 19.78 -0.01 4.99
CA ILE A 360 20.65 1.08 4.52
C ILE A 360 20.63 1.13 3.00
N MET A 361 20.39 2.31 2.45
CA MET A 361 20.59 2.63 1.04
C MET A 361 21.85 3.52 0.94
N PRO A 362 23.02 2.94 0.70
CA PRO A 362 24.27 3.70 0.65
C PRO A 362 24.35 4.56 -0.63
N LYS A 363 25.14 5.63 -0.57
CA LYS A 363 25.61 6.30 -1.77
C LYS A 363 26.54 5.39 -2.55
N GLU A 364 26.67 5.59 -3.85
CA GLU A 364 27.48 4.75 -4.73
C GLU A 364 28.91 4.58 -4.21
N GLY A 365 29.37 3.33 -4.08
CA GLY A 365 30.69 2.99 -3.58
C GLY A 365 30.89 3.19 -2.06
N MET A 366 29.84 3.55 -1.31
CA MET A 366 29.96 3.89 0.11
C MET A 366 29.31 2.87 1.06
N ALA A 367 29.08 1.63 0.62
CA ALA A 367 28.38 0.61 1.42
C ALA A 367 29.02 0.38 2.80
N GLU A 368 30.34 0.26 2.88
CA GLU A 368 31.07 0.05 4.15
C GLU A 368 30.97 1.29 5.05
N ALA A 369 31.20 2.49 4.51
CA ALA A 369 31.09 3.74 5.27
C ALA A 369 29.65 4.00 5.77
N ALA A 370 28.65 3.70 4.94
CA ALA A 370 27.23 3.82 5.30
C ALA A 370 26.86 2.84 6.42
N THR A 371 27.33 1.59 6.31
CA THR A 371 27.16 0.56 7.36
C THR A 371 27.75 1.03 8.68
N GLN A 372 29.00 1.50 8.67
CA GLN A 372 29.63 2.05 9.86
C GLN A 372 28.83 3.21 10.46
N ALA A 373 28.39 4.18 9.63
CA ALA A 373 27.66 5.37 10.09
C ALA A 373 26.33 5.01 10.76
N VAL A 374 25.57 4.07 10.20
CA VAL A 374 24.25 3.66 10.73
C VAL A 374 24.42 2.84 12.01
N VAL A 375 25.35 1.89 12.03
CA VAL A 375 25.67 1.13 13.25
C VAL A 375 26.21 2.06 14.35
N THR A 376 27.01 3.08 14.02
CA THR A 376 27.46 4.10 14.97
C THR A 376 26.29 4.85 15.61
N GLU A 377 25.26 5.21 14.84
CA GLU A 377 24.09 5.93 15.36
C GLU A 377 23.22 5.02 16.25
N ALA A 378 23.04 3.76 15.85
CA ALA A 378 22.39 2.76 16.70
C ALA A 378 23.15 2.57 18.03
N MET A 379 24.48 2.52 17.99
CA MET A 379 25.31 2.45 19.20
C MET A 379 25.31 3.73 20.02
N ARG A 380 25.11 4.92 19.39
CA ARG A 380 24.88 6.17 20.13
C ARG A 380 23.61 6.07 20.96
N ALA A 381 22.51 5.59 20.35
CA ALA A 381 21.25 5.35 21.05
C ALA A 381 21.42 4.29 22.16
N ALA A 382 22.15 3.21 21.90
CA ALA A 382 22.40 2.17 22.90
C ALA A 382 23.21 2.65 24.11
N LYS A 383 24.23 3.52 23.89
CA LYS A 383 25.14 4.00 24.94
C LYS A 383 24.60 5.17 25.76
N HIS A 384 23.91 6.10 25.12
CA HIS A 384 23.46 7.37 25.71
C HIS A 384 21.94 7.49 25.83
N GLY A 385 21.18 6.59 25.20
CA GLY A 385 19.73 6.63 25.14
C GLY A 385 19.16 7.72 24.22
N PHE A 386 17.86 7.82 24.23
CA PHE A 386 17.09 8.89 23.61
C PHE A 386 16.83 9.99 24.63
N THR A 387 16.68 11.22 24.16
CA THR A 387 16.38 12.37 25.02
C THR A 387 14.90 12.39 25.41
N ALA A 388 14.57 13.10 26.47
CA ALA A 388 13.18 13.28 26.88
C ALA A 388 12.33 13.97 25.79
N THR A 389 12.92 14.90 25.04
CA THR A 389 12.21 15.64 23.99
C THR A 389 11.91 14.78 22.75
N GLU A 390 12.79 13.87 22.37
CA GLU A 390 12.53 12.86 21.33
C GLU A 390 11.37 11.95 21.75
N TYR A 391 11.44 11.45 22.99
CA TYR A 391 10.43 10.55 23.50
C TYR A 391 9.06 11.20 23.65
N GLU A 392 8.98 12.46 24.14
CA GLU A 392 7.70 13.16 24.23
C GLU A 392 7.05 13.33 22.85
N ARG A 393 7.83 13.61 21.79
CA ARG A 393 7.28 13.68 20.42
C ARG A 393 6.77 12.33 19.93
N ALA A 394 7.57 11.28 20.05
CA ALA A 394 7.18 9.93 19.64
C ALA A 394 5.92 9.46 20.40
N LYS A 395 5.84 9.77 21.69
CA LYS A 395 4.69 9.50 22.55
C LYS A 395 3.44 10.25 22.10
N GLU A 396 3.57 11.54 21.78
CA GLU A 396 2.45 12.34 21.28
C GLU A 396 1.95 11.83 19.92
N GLU A 397 2.84 11.41 19.02
CA GLU A 397 2.47 10.80 17.74
C GLU A 397 1.74 9.48 17.92
N TYR A 398 2.23 8.61 18.78
CA TYR A 398 1.60 7.34 19.11
C TYR A 398 0.19 7.55 19.66
N LEU A 399 0.05 8.38 20.70
CA LEU A 399 -1.25 8.67 21.34
C LEU A 399 -2.22 9.36 20.36
N SER A 400 -1.74 10.27 19.52
CA SER A 400 -2.56 10.92 18.49
C SER A 400 -3.06 9.92 17.43
N SER A 401 -2.21 8.98 17.04
CA SER A 401 -2.61 7.91 16.10
C SER A 401 -3.65 6.97 16.72
N LEU A 402 -3.45 6.59 17.98
CA LEU A 402 -4.39 5.74 18.71
C LEU A 402 -5.73 6.44 18.96
N GLU A 403 -5.72 7.75 19.33
CA GLU A 403 -6.93 8.56 19.46
C GLU A 403 -7.71 8.65 18.14
N ARG A 404 -7.02 8.80 17.01
CA ARG A 404 -7.66 8.77 15.69
C ARG A 404 -8.35 7.43 15.42
N GLN A 405 -7.68 6.31 15.69
CA GLN A 405 -8.27 4.98 15.52
C GLN A 405 -9.50 4.79 16.41
N TYR A 406 -9.42 5.25 17.68
CA TYR A 406 -10.55 5.21 18.61
C TYR A 406 -11.75 6.05 18.11
N ASN A 407 -11.48 7.24 17.58
CA ASN A 407 -12.54 8.11 17.05
C ASN A 407 -13.22 7.48 15.81
N GLU A 408 -12.48 6.70 14.99
CA GLU A 408 -13.00 6.00 13.81
C GLU A 408 -13.53 4.58 14.11
N ARG A 409 -13.61 4.16 15.38
CA ARG A 409 -13.95 2.77 15.77
C ARG A 409 -15.27 2.25 15.21
N ASN A 410 -16.27 3.13 14.99
CA ASN A 410 -17.55 2.77 14.40
C ASN A 410 -17.50 2.67 12.86
N LYS A 411 -16.32 2.92 12.25
CA LYS A 411 -16.07 2.88 10.80
C LYS A 411 -14.91 1.92 10.46
N ILE A 412 -14.65 0.95 11.33
CA ILE A 412 -13.63 -0.08 11.07
C ILE A 412 -14.17 -1.06 10.03
N SER A 413 -13.40 -1.29 8.97
CA SER A 413 -13.79 -2.22 7.91
C SER A 413 -13.80 -3.67 8.38
N ASN A 414 -14.66 -4.48 7.77
CA ASN A 414 -14.72 -5.93 8.00
C ASN A 414 -13.36 -6.61 7.84
N GLY A 415 -12.59 -6.24 6.81
CA GLY A 415 -11.27 -6.83 6.53
C GLY A 415 -10.24 -6.55 7.64
N ARG A 416 -10.27 -5.36 8.25
CA ARG A 416 -9.37 -5.03 9.36
C ARG A 416 -9.67 -5.86 10.62
N LEU A 417 -10.93 -6.01 10.96
CA LEU A 417 -11.34 -6.85 12.09
C LEU A 417 -11.01 -8.33 11.82
N ALA A 418 -11.30 -8.82 10.62
CA ALA A 418 -10.97 -10.19 10.23
C ALA A 418 -9.47 -10.47 10.33
N ALA A 419 -8.62 -9.51 9.91
CA ALA A 419 -7.17 -9.65 10.02
C ALA A 419 -6.71 -9.81 11.47
N GLN A 420 -7.27 -9.04 12.40
CA GLN A 420 -6.99 -9.19 13.83
C GLN A 420 -7.31 -10.61 14.33
N TYR A 421 -8.44 -11.17 13.91
CA TYR A 421 -8.90 -12.49 14.38
C TYR A 421 -8.11 -13.63 13.75
N TYR A 422 -7.82 -13.62 12.44
CA TYR A 422 -6.99 -14.69 11.89
C TYR A 422 -5.52 -14.59 12.33
N ARG A 423 -4.98 -13.38 12.61
CA ARG A 423 -3.66 -13.24 13.25
C ARG A 423 -3.65 -13.82 14.68
N ASN A 424 -4.71 -13.63 15.45
CA ASN A 424 -4.85 -14.30 16.72
C ASN A 424 -4.79 -15.83 16.58
N TYR A 425 -5.48 -16.38 15.58
CA TYR A 425 -5.44 -17.81 15.31
C TYR A 425 -4.04 -18.27 14.89
N LEU A 426 -3.41 -17.60 13.92
CA LEU A 426 -2.14 -18.03 13.32
C LEU A 426 -0.94 -17.84 14.27
N ASP A 427 -0.85 -16.68 14.93
CA ASP A 427 0.35 -16.21 15.63
C ASP A 427 0.13 -15.93 17.12
N ASN A 428 -1.07 -16.23 17.66
CA ASN A 428 -1.49 -15.86 19.00
C ASN A 428 -1.44 -14.35 19.30
N GLU A 429 -1.56 -13.50 18.25
CA GLU A 429 -1.62 -12.05 18.45
C GLU A 429 -2.82 -11.67 19.35
N PRO A 430 -2.67 -10.75 20.29
CA PRO A 430 -3.79 -10.29 21.10
C PRO A 430 -4.82 -9.58 20.24
N MET A 431 -6.07 -9.65 20.67
CA MET A 431 -7.20 -9.04 19.97
C MET A 431 -8.11 -8.23 20.90
N PRO A 432 -7.59 -7.20 21.58
CA PRO A 432 -8.44 -6.26 22.28
C PRO A 432 -9.31 -5.48 21.29
N SER A 433 -10.49 -5.00 21.72
CA SER A 433 -11.17 -3.98 20.93
C SER A 433 -10.36 -2.68 20.92
N ILE A 434 -10.60 -1.82 19.93
CA ILE A 434 -9.91 -0.52 19.87
C ILE A 434 -10.21 0.37 21.10
N GLU A 435 -11.40 0.23 21.70
CA GLU A 435 -11.78 0.90 22.92
C GLU A 435 -10.92 0.41 24.09
N GLN A 436 -10.75 -0.91 24.22
CA GLN A 436 -9.95 -1.53 25.27
C GLN A 436 -8.47 -1.13 25.11
N GLU A 437 -7.92 -1.21 23.89
CA GLU A 437 -6.56 -0.81 23.61
C GLU A 437 -6.32 0.68 23.92
N TYR A 438 -7.22 1.55 23.44
CA TYR A 438 -7.14 2.99 23.70
C TYR A 438 -7.16 3.33 25.17
N GLU A 439 -8.09 2.77 25.96
CA GLU A 439 -8.18 3.04 27.39
C GLU A 439 -6.97 2.52 28.15
N ILE A 440 -6.42 1.36 27.77
CA ILE A 440 -5.21 0.80 28.36
C ILE A 440 -4.02 1.70 28.05
N MET A 441 -3.75 1.98 26.78
CA MET A 441 -2.54 2.70 26.36
C MET A 441 -2.59 4.17 26.78
N LYS A 442 -3.76 4.81 26.77
CA LYS A 442 -3.93 6.18 27.26
C LYS A 442 -3.56 6.32 28.74
N GLN A 443 -3.76 5.28 29.53
CA GLN A 443 -3.38 5.27 30.95
C GLN A 443 -1.93 4.84 31.16
N LEU A 444 -1.45 3.89 30.36
CA LEU A 444 -0.12 3.29 30.51
C LEU A 444 0.98 4.21 29.98
N VAL A 445 0.84 4.74 28.77
CA VAL A 445 1.88 5.51 28.07
C VAL A 445 2.40 6.71 28.87
N PRO A 446 1.56 7.53 29.52
CA PRO A 446 2.04 8.65 30.36
C PRO A 446 2.92 8.22 31.56
N MET A 447 2.81 6.96 31.99
CA MET A 447 3.58 6.45 33.13
C MET A 447 4.92 5.85 32.73
N ILE A 448 5.17 5.64 31.44
CA ILE A 448 6.40 5.04 30.94
C ILE A 448 7.47 6.14 30.79
N PRO A 449 8.57 6.06 31.55
CA PRO A 449 9.68 7.00 31.40
C PRO A 449 10.57 6.62 30.21
N VAL A 450 11.28 7.60 29.64
CA VAL A 450 12.24 7.36 28.55
C VAL A 450 13.35 6.39 28.95
N ASP A 451 13.71 6.35 30.22
CA ASP A 451 14.75 5.43 30.75
C ASP A 451 14.37 3.96 30.52
N LEU A 452 13.08 3.62 30.47
CA LEU A 452 12.64 2.26 30.18
C LEU A 452 12.84 1.92 28.70
N VAL A 453 12.50 2.86 27.81
CA VAL A 453 12.77 2.72 26.36
C VAL A 453 14.27 2.58 26.09
N ASN A 454 15.09 3.37 26.80
CA ASN A 454 16.53 3.37 26.64
C ASN A 454 17.22 2.06 27.03
N GLN A 455 16.51 1.16 27.72
CA GLN A 455 17.08 -0.15 28.09
C GLN A 455 16.89 -1.20 27.00
N ILE A 456 16.04 -0.96 26.00
CA ILE A 456 15.75 -1.92 24.94
C ILE A 456 16.93 -2.02 23.97
N MET A 457 17.45 -0.90 23.46
CA MET A 457 18.53 -0.88 22.45
C MET A 457 19.76 -1.74 22.80
N PRO A 458 20.32 -1.65 24.03
CA PRO A 458 21.50 -2.44 24.38
C PRO A 458 21.27 -3.95 24.36
N GLU A 459 20.04 -4.40 24.55
CA GLU A 459 19.70 -5.82 24.56
C GLU A 459 19.47 -6.40 23.14
N LEU A 460 19.12 -5.56 22.17
CA LEU A 460 18.89 -5.96 20.79
C LEU A 460 20.18 -6.06 19.97
N ILE A 461 21.22 -5.28 20.29
CA ILE A 461 22.47 -5.26 19.56
C ILE A 461 23.45 -6.28 20.15
N SER A 462 23.94 -7.22 19.33
CA SER A 462 25.04 -8.12 19.68
C SER A 462 26.38 -7.44 19.40
N THR A 463 27.26 -7.43 20.38
CA THR A 463 28.61 -6.82 20.26
C THR A 463 29.73 -7.86 20.15
N ASP A 464 29.43 -9.16 20.22
CA ASP A 464 30.37 -10.27 20.15
C ASP A 464 30.36 -11.01 18.78
N GLY A 465 29.58 -10.49 17.83
CA GLY A 465 29.45 -11.06 16.48
C GLY A 465 28.49 -12.26 16.37
N LYS A 466 27.99 -12.78 17.49
CA LYS A 466 27.00 -13.84 17.49
C LYS A 466 25.66 -13.34 16.99
N ASN A 467 25.00 -14.17 16.20
CA ASN A 467 23.70 -13.86 15.63
C ASN A 467 23.68 -12.57 14.75
N LEU A 468 24.86 -12.13 14.29
CA LEU A 468 25.01 -11.05 13.33
C LEU A 468 24.86 -11.60 11.91
N VAL A 469 24.01 -10.97 11.14
CA VAL A 469 23.84 -11.22 9.70
C VAL A 469 23.96 -9.90 8.94
N VAL A 470 24.77 -9.87 7.89
CA VAL A 470 24.90 -8.72 7.00
C VAL A 470 24.59 -9.18 5.58
N MET A 471 23.62 -8.55 4.97
CA MET A 471 23.23 -8.80 3.58
C MET A 471 23.48 -7.54 2.76
N ASN A 472 24.19 -7.69 1.64
CA ASN A 472 24.42 -6.61 0.70
C ASN A 472 24.08 -7.04 -0.71
N PHE A 473 23.16 -6.32 -1.32
CA PHE A 473 22.71 -6.52 -2.71
C PHE A 473 23.07 -5.30 -3.54
N ASN A 474 23.65 -5.54 -4.71
CA ASN A 474 24.26 -4.49 -5.52
C ASN A 474 23.79 -4.55 -6.98
N GLN A 475 23.87 -3.42 -7.64
CA GLN A 475 23.82 -3.37 -9.08
C GLN A 475 25.09 -3.99 -9.67
N GLU A 476 24.96 -4.95 -10.61
CA GLU A 476 26.10 -5.47 -11.34
C GLU A 476 26.49 -4.53 -12.49
N LYS A 477 27.71 -3.98 -12.44
CA LYS A 477 28.30 -3.16 -13.51
C LYS A 477 29.83 -3.25 -13.50
N ASP A 478 30.44 -3.04 -14.65
CA ASP A 478 31.87 -3.32 -14.90
C ASP A 478 32.81 -2.50 -14.00
N ASP A 479 32.52 -1.23 -13.76
CA ASP A 479 33.39 -0.30 -13.00
C ASP A 479 32.96 -0.10 -11.54
N ALA A 480 32.06 -0.97 -11.02
CA ALA A 480 31.56 -0.82 -9.66
C ALA A 480 32.59 -1.28 -8.62
N VAL A 481 32.73 -0.50 -7.57
CA VAL A 481 33.45 -0.89 -6.36
C VAL A 481 32.45 -1.55 -5.39
N TYR A 482 32.57 -2.86 -5.23
CA TYR A 482 31.75 -3.60 -4.29
C TYR A 482 32.43 -3.69 -2.92
N PRO A 483 31.65 -3.71 -1.82
CA PRO A 483 32.21 -4.01 -0.52
C PRO A 483 32.70 -5.48 -0.47
N THR A 484 33.58 -5.74 0.46
CA THR A 484 34.00 -7.12 0.77
C THR A 484 33.34 -7.61 2.05
N ALA A 485 33.26 -8.93 2.26
CA ALA A 485 32.75 -9.45 3.52
C ALA A 485 33.57 -8.98 4.72
N GLU A 486 34.91 -8.95 4.57
CA GLU A 486 35.78 -8.42 5.60
C GLU A 486 35.59 -6.90 5.80
N GLY A 487 35.39 -6.14 4.73
CA GLY A 487 35.11 -4.70 4.78
C GLY A 487 33.81 -4.39 5.51
N LEU A 488 32.72 -5.10 5.19
CA LEU A 488 31.44 -4.96 5.88
C LEU A 488 31.53 -5.36 7.35
N LYS A 489 32.24 -6.46 7.66
CA LYS A 489 32.49 -6.86 9.06
C LYS A 489 33.26 -5.77 9.80
N THR A 490 34.33 -5.27 9.21
CA THR A 490 35.14 -4.19 9.80
C THR A 490 34.31 -2.93 10.01
N ALA A 491 33.41 -2.59 9.09
CA ALA A 491 32.52 -1.44 9.21
C ALA A 491 31.51 -1.60 10.37
N VAL A 492 30.92 -2.79 10.53
CA VAL A 492 30.06 -3.10 11.68
C VAL A 492 30.85 -3.02 12.96
N ASP A 493 32.01 -3.67 13.06
CA ASP A 493 32.89 -3.67 14.25
C ASP A 493 33.31 -2.25 14.61
N ALA A 494 33.68 -1.41 13.63
CA ALA A 494 34.02 0.00 13.84
C ALA A 494 32.83 0.82 14.37
N GLY A 495 31.62 0.58 13.85
CA GLY A 495 30.42 1.21 14.35
C GLY A 495 30.08 0.81 15.79
N LEU A 496 30.15 -0.48 16.10
CA LEU A 496 29.92 -1.04 17.44
C LEU A 496 30.89 -0.47 18.49
N ASN A 497 32.15 -0.24 18.12
CA ASN A 497 33.20 0.25 18.99
C ASN A 497 33.37 1.80 18.93
N ALA A 498 32.58 2.50 18.16
CA ALA A 498 32.71 3.94 17.98
C ALA A 498 32.60 4.69 19.32
N GLN A 499 33.48 5.66 19.50
CA GLN A 499 33.36 6.62 20.60
C GLN A 499 32.39 7.71 20.15
N VAL A 500 31.24 7.80 20.81
CA VAL A 500 30.16 8.71 20.44
C VAL A 500 29.77 9.59 21.63
N GLU A 501 29.41 10.83 21.34
CA GLU A 501 28.79 11.72 22.31
C GLU A 501 27.26 11.53 22.29
N ALA A 502 26.60 11.97 23.36
CA ALA A 502 25.14 11.95 23.43
C ALA A 502 24.53 12.81 22.32
N PHE A 503 23.39 12.36 21.81
CA PHE A 503 22.65 13.12 20.80
C PHE A 503 22.10 14.41 21.40
N VAL A 504 22.14 15.49 20.63
CA VAL A 504 21.57 16.79 21.01
C VAL A 504 20.36 17.06 20.15
N ASP A 505 19.19 17.00 20.77
CA ASP A 505 17.91 17.26 20.10
C ASP A 505 17.64 18.76 20.00
N ASN A 506 17.84 19.33 18.82
CA ASN A 506 17.56 20.73 18.57
C ASN A 506 16.08 20.93 18.25
N VAL A 507 15.32 21.45 19.20
CA VAL A 507 13.87 21.71 19.05
C VAL A 507 13.61 23.22 19.06
N LYS A 508 12.90 23.70 18.06
CA LYS A 508 12.52 25.10 17.94
C LYS A 508 11.20 25.35 18.68
N GLN A 509 11.23 26.21 19.69
CA GLN A 509 10.12 26.52 20.58
C GLN A 509 9.39 27.80 20.15
N GLU A 510 8.77 27.81 18.96
CA GLU A 510 7.97 28.95 18.51
C GLU A 510 6.71 28.46 17.77
N PRO A 511 5.64 29.27 17.71
CA PRO A 511 4.45 28.91 16.96
C PRO A 511 4.73 28.90 15.45
N LEU A 512 4.01 28.05 14.69
CA LEU A 512 4.14 27.97 13.23
C LEU A 512 4.00 29.33 12.54
N ILE A 513 3.09 30.17 13.05
CA ILE A 513 2.90 31.54 12.62
C ILE A 513 3.07 32.47 13.82
N SER A 514 4.21 33.12 13.91
CA SER A 514 4.56 34.01 15.02
C SER A 514 3.70 35.28 15.08
N LYS A 515 3.24 35.75 13.90
CA LYS A 515 2.35 36.90 13.78
C LYS A 515 1.15 36.56 12.89
N LEU A 516 -0.01 36.41 13.50
CA LEU A 516 -1.23 36.13 12.76
C LEU A 516 -1.52 37.20 11.70
N PRO A 517 -1.91 36.79 10.47
CA PRO A 517 -2.29 37.72 9.43
C PRO A 517 -3.55 38.50 9.83
N LYS A 518 -3.73 39.69 9.22
CA LYS A 518 -4.96 40.45 9.42
C LYS A 518 -6.15 39.73 8.81
N LYS A 519 -7.16 39.44 9.59
CA LYS A 519 -8.38 38.74 9.16
C LYS A 519 -9.02 39.40 7.94
N GLY A 520 -9.34 38.59 6.96
CA GLY A 520 -10.28 38.97 5.91
C GLY A 520 -11.73 38.78 6.35
N LYS A 521 -12.66 38.75 5.38
CA LYS A 521 -14.10 38.63 5.66
C LYS A 521 -14.77 37.72 4.62
N ILE A 522 -15.75 36.95 5.07
CA ILE A 522 -16.77 36.34 4.21
C ILE A 522 -17.72 37.45 3.76
N LYS A 523 -17.87 37.67 2.44
CA LYS A 523 -18.69 38.75 1.85
C LYS A 523 -20.08 38.30 1.43
N LYS A 524 -20.14 37.04 0.92
CA LYS A 524 -21.38 36.50 0.37
C LYS A 524 -21.43 35.02 0.65
N GLU A 525 -22.62 34.52 0.83
CA GLU A 525 -22.88 33.08 1.03
C GLU A 525 -24.05 32.67 0.15
N SER A 526 -23.99 31.48 -0.41
CA SER A 526 -25.08 30.80 -1.09
C SER A 526 -25.06 29.30 -0.76
N TYR A 527 -26.20 28.66 -0.94
CA TYR A 527 -26.39 27.24 -0.68
C TYR A 527 -26.84 26.53 -1.96
N ASN A 528 -26.18 25.42 -2.27
CA ASN A 528 -26.55 24.52 -3.36
C ASN A 528 -27.22 23.28 -2.78
N SER A 529 -28.53 23.14 -3.04
CA SER A 529 -29.34 22.04 -2.52
C SER A 529 -29.15 20.71 -3.29
N GLN A 530 -28.64 20.75 -4.53
CA GLN A 530 -28.41 19.54 -5.33
C GLN A 530 -27.28 18.68 -4.76
N PHE A 531 -26.18 19.33 -4.38
CA PHE A 531 -25.01 18.64 -3.83
C PHE A 531 -24.79 18.92 -2.34
N ASP A 532 -25.73 19.60 -1.70
CA ASP A 532 -25.69 19.93 -0.27
C ASP A 532 -24.34 20.54 0.14
N TYR A 533 -24.02 21.72 -0.41
CA TYR A 533 -22.83 22.50 -0.02
C TYR A 533 -23.14 23.99 0.10
N LYS A 534 -22.34 24.68 0.88
CA LYS A 534 -22.31 26.13 0.97
C LYS A 534 -21.15 26.71 0.16
N GLU A 535 -21.42 27.79 -0.55
CA GLU A 535 -20.40 28.56 -1.25
C GLU A 535 -20.21 29.91 -0.56
N LEU A 536 -18.95 30.23 -0.22
CA LEU A 536 -18.56 31.50 0.39
C LEU A 536 -17.67 32.27 -0.57
N GLU A 537 -18.00 33.55 -0.80
CA GLU A 537 -17.15 34.50 -1.52
C GLU A 537 -16.38 35.34 -0.49
N LEU A 538 -15.03 35.31 -0.58
CA LEU A 538 -14.16 35.98 0.37
C LEU A 538 -13.76 37.41 -0.08
N SER A 539 -13.26 38.19 0.88
CA SER A 539 -12.86 39.58 0.66
C SER A 539 -11.71 39.74 -0.33
N ASN A 540 -10.81 38.76 -0.41
CA ASN A 540 -9.68 38.69 -1.35
C ASN A 540 -10.03 38.09 -2.72
N GLY A 541 -11.30 37.72 -2.93
CA GLY A 541 -11.78 37.14 -4.19
C GLY A 541 -11.72 35.64 -4.29
N ALA A 542 -11.14 34.93 -3.33
CA ALA A 542 -11.19 33.48 -3.27
C ALA A 542 -12.61 32.96 -3.02
N ARG A 543 -12.91 31.76 -3.51
CA ARG A 543 -14.16 31.04 -3.27
C ARG A 543 -13.90 29.89 -2.32
N VAL A 544 -14.84 29.61 -1.44
CA VAL A 544 -14.77 28.45 -0.54
C VAL A 544 -16.05 27.64 -0.67
N ILE A 545 -15.90 26.33 -0.84
CA ILE A 545 -16.97 25.35 -0.89
C ILE A 545 -16.90 24.53 0.39
N LEU A 546 -18.00 24.47 1.13
CA LEU A 546 -18.13 23.74 2.38
C LEU A 546 -19.16 22.63 2.23
N LYS A 547 -18.74 21.36 2.27
CA LYS A 547 -19.63 20.21 2.35
C LYS A 547 -19.34 19.45 3.64
N LYS A 548 -20.25 19.58 4.60
CA LYS A 548 -20.17 18.81 5.84
C LYS A 548 -20.64 17.38 5.58
N THR A 549 -19.91 16.42 6.08
CA THR A 549 -20.23 14.99 6.03
C THR A 549 -19.98 14.34 7.38
N ASP A 550 -20.52 13.15 7.58
CA ASP A 550 -20.33 12.29 8.75
C ASP A 550 -19.77 10.90 8.38
N PHE A 551 -19.20 10.78 7.19
CA PHE A 551 -18.68 9.50 6.68
C PHE A 551 -17.49 8.99 7.48
N LYS A 552 -16.64 9.92 7.95
CA LYS A 552 -15.54 9.66 8.88
C LYS A 552 -15.69 10.63 10.06
N GLU A 553 -15.60 10.11 11.27
CA GLU A 553 -15.78 10.91 12.48
C GLU A 553 -14.71 11.99 12.65
N ASN A 554 -13.50 11.74 12.17
CA ASN A 554 -12.32 12.55 12.45
C ASN A 554 -11.50 12.90 11.21
N GLU A 555 -12.15 13.12 10.07
CA GLU A 555 -11.49 13.50 8.81
C GLU A 555 -12.06 14.82 8.26
N ILE A 556 -11.16 15.75 7.94
CA ILE A 556 -11.47 16.94 7.15
C ILE A 556 -10.44 17.02 6.03
N ARG A 557 -10.90 17.06 4.79
CA ARG A 557 -10.08 17.23 3.59
C ARG A 557 -10.23 18.63 3.04
N MET A 558 -9.13 19.21 2.62
CA MET A 558 -9.07 20.48 1.89
C MET A 558 -8.43 20.28 0.53
N THR A 559 -8.98 20.87 -0.50
CA THR A 559 -8.33 21.03 -1.81
C THR A 559 -8.58 22.44 -2.32
N ALA A 560 -7.51 23.22 -2.47
CA ALA A 560 -7.55 24.51 -3.15
C ALA A 560 -7.05 24.31 -4.58
N ARG A 561 -7.83 24.74 -5.58
CA ARG A 561 -7.55 24.47 -6.99
C ARG A 561 -7.63 25.75 -7.83
N ALA A 562 -6.59 25.97 -8.65
CA ALA A 562 -6.56 27.06 -9.64
C ALA A 562 -6.28 26.49 -11.03
N ARG A 563 -6.72 27.19 -12.07
CA ARG A 563 -6.42 26.87 -13.46
C ARG A 563 -5.02 27.33 -13.84
N GLY A 564 -4.33 26.58 -14.67
CA GLY A 564 -2.99 26.90 -15.17
C GLY A 564 -2.07 25.69 -15.25
N GLY A 565 -1.46 25.33 -14.14
CA GLY A 565 -0.57 24.16 -14.05
C GLY A 565 0.67 24.26 -14.95
N GLN A 566 1.24 23.13 -15.28
CA GLN A 566 2.43 23.00 -16.13
C GLN A 566 2.21 23.56 -17.54
N SER A 567 0.94 23.63 -18.03
CA SER A 567 0.59 24.14 -19.36
C SER A 567 1.04 25.57 -19.62
N LEU A 568 1.35 26.34 -18.56
CA LEU A 568 1.79 27.72 -18.65
C LEU A 568 3.31 27.88 -18.86
N TYR A 569 4.06 26.79 -18.80
CA TYR A 569 5.52 26.76 -18.83
C TYR A 569 6.03 26.07 -20.09
N GLY A 570 7.18 26.50 -20.57
CA GLY A 570 7.81 25.92 -21.74
C GLY A 570 8.86 24.86 -21.40
N GLU A 571 9.49 24.30 -22.42
CA GLU A 571 10.47 23.22 -22.31
C GLU A 571 11.62 23.54 -21.35
N ASN A 572 12.06 24.79 -21.28
CA ASN A 572 13.14 25.23 -20.37
C ASN A 572 12.79 25.10 -18.88
N ASP A 573 11.52 25.08 -18.53
CA ASP A 573 11.05 24.90 -17.15
C ASP A 573 10.56 23.49 -16.88
N LEU A 574 10.64 22.53 -17.82
CA LEU A 574 10.09 21.19 -17.70
C LEU A 574 10.55 20.49 -16.41
N ALA A 575 11.85 20.46 -16.18
CA ALA A 575 12.43 19.84 -14.97
C ALA A 575 12.01 20.58 -13.69
N ASN A 576 11.92 21.93 -13.73
CA ASN A 576 11.51 22.74 -12.59
C ASN A 576 10.04 22.48 -12.21
N VAL A 577 9.13 22.43 -13.18
CA VAL A 577 7.70 22.18 -12.92
C VAL A 577 7.44 20.70 -12.59
N GLY A 578 8.18 19.77 -13.21
CA GLY A 578 8.07 18.34 -12.94
C GLY A 578 8.46 17.98 -11.50
N LEU A 579 9.49 18.64 -10.95
CA LEU A 579 9.95 18.38 -9.59
C LEU A 579 9.39 19.37 -8.54
N LEU A 580 8.55 20.34 -8.94
CA LEU A 580 8.04 21.36 -8.04
C LEU A 580 7.38 20.78 -6.79
N SER A 581 6.54 19.78 -6.95
CA SER A 581 5.81 19.15 -5.83
C SER A 581 6.77 18.53 -4.82
N PHE A 582 7.77 17.77 -5.29
CA PHE A 582 8.77 17.13 -4.43
C PHE A 582 9.65 18.16 -3.73
N ILE A 583 10.16 19.15 -4.47
CA ILE A 583 11.05 20.18 -3.92
C ILE A 583 10.32 21.04 -2.88
N THR A 584 9.08 21.47 -3.15
CA THR A 584 8.33 22.29 -2.19
C THR A 584 7.88 21.50 -0.97
N MET A 585 7.68 20.19 -1.08
CA MET A 585 7.39 19.31 0.06
C MET A 585 8.58 19.18 1.00
N MET A 586 9.80 19.09 0.45
CA MET A 586 11.07 19.01 1.19
C MET A 586 11.63 20.39 1.57
N SER A 587 10.93 21.45 1.24
CA SER A 587 11.29 22.84 1.63
C SER A 587 10.75 23.16 3.01
N GLY A 588 11.40 24.10 3.69
CA GLY A 588 10.89 24.69 4.92
C GLY A 588 9.66 25.56 4.71
N LYS A 589 8.98 25.94 5.78
CA LYS A 589 7.85 26.87 5.76
C LYS A 589 7.98 27.90 6.89
N GLY A 590 7.75 29.16 6.56
CA GLY A 590 7.90 30.26 7.52
C GLY A 590 9.31 30.28 8.12
N ASN A 591 9.41 30.26 9.43
CA ASN A 591 10.70 30.24 10.13
C ASN A 591 11.32 28.84 10.26
N PHE A 592 10.64 27.78 9.84
CA PHE A 592 11.05 26.40 10.08
C PHE A 592 11.74 25.81 8.85
N SER A 593 12.90 25.15 9.05
CA SER A 593 13.44 24.19 8.08
C SER A 593 12.49 23.00 7.96
N PHE A 594 12.73 22.11 7.00
CA PHE A 594 11.91 20.89 6.85
C PHE A 594 11.92 20.03 8.13
N THR A 595 13.10 19.73 8.68
CA THR A 595 13.23 18.96 9.92
C THR A 595 12.63 19.67 11.14
N GLU A 596 12.86 21.00 11.29
CA GLU A 596 12.23 21.76 12.36
C GLU A 596 10.71 21.76 12.27
N LEU A 597 10.15 21.79 11.03
CA LEU A 597 8.71 21.73 10.82
C LEU A 597 8.15 20.37 11.22
N GLN A 598 8.81 19.27 10.85
CA GLN A 598 8.43 17.94 11.29
C GLN A 598 8.40 17.83 12.81
N LYS A 599 9.47 18.28 13.51
CA LYS A 599 9.51 18.31 14.98
C LYS A 599 8.43 19.20 15.60
N ALA A 600 8.12 20.34 14.99
CA ALA A 600 7.11 21.28 15.50
C ALA A 600 5.66 20.79 15.27
N THR A 601 5.44 19.89 14.33
CA THR A 601 4.13 19.31 14.03
C THR A 601 3.97 17.88 14.54
N ALA A 602 4.94 17.35 15.26
CA ALA A 602 4.84 16.04 15.87
C ALA A 602 3.58 15.90 16.73
N GLY A 603 2.88 14.76 16.62
CA GLY A 603 1.60 14.52 17.27
C GLY A 603 0.40 15.25 16.64
N LYS A 604 0.61 16.09 15.62
CA LYS A 604 -0.46 16.75 14.86
C LYS A 604 -0.81 15.93 13.61
N GLN A 605 -2.05 15.57 13.51
CA GLN A 605 -2.59 14.90 12.32
C GLN A 605 -3.08 15.94 11.30
N ALA A 606 -2.16 16.73 10.76
CA ALA A 606 -2.45 17.80 9.83
C ALA A 606 -1.35 17.94 8.77
N SER A 607 -1.73 18.20 7.54
CA SER A 607 -0.80 18.42 6.43
C SER A 607 -1.32 19.47 5.45
N ALA A 608 -0.40 20.10 4.71
CA ALA A 608 -0.71 20.89 3.52
C ALA A 608 0.50 20.87 2.56
N SER A 609 0.26 20.63 1.27
CA SER A 609 1.28 20.55 0.23
C SER A 609 0.80 21.21 -1.06
N LEU A 610 1.77 21.75 -1.83
CA LEU A 610 1.55 22.27 -3.17
C LEU A 610 1.92 21.22 -4.21
N SER A 611 1.05 21.02 -5.19
CA SER A 611 1.32 20.22 -6.38
C SER A 611 0.90 20.96 -7.64
N MET A 612 1.52 20.60 -8.75
CA MET A 612 1.23 21.18 -10.06
C MET A 612 0.97 20.07 -11.06
N ASN A 613 -0.28 19.97 -11.53
CA ASN A 613 -0.67 19.06 -12.59
C ASN A 613 -0.54 19.74 -13.95
N GLU A 614 -0.78 19.03 -15.03
CA GLU A 614 -0.71 19.61 -16.39
C GLU A 614 -1.49 20.93 -16.52
N TYR A 615 -2.73 20.98 -16.04
CA TYR A 615 -3.68 22.08 -16.25
C TYR A 615 -4.10 22.79 -14.97
N THR A 616 -3.62 22.36 -13.81
CA THR A 616 -4.08 22.91 -12.53
C THR A 616 -2.99 22.99 -11.48
N ASP A 617 -3.04 24.04 -10.68
CA ASP A 617 -2.29 24.18 -9.45
C ASP A 617 -3.18 23.74 -8.30
N VAL A 618 -2.63 22.94 -7.39
CA VAL A 618 -3.39 22.34 -6.30
C VAL A 618 -2.64 22.51 -4.98
N VAL A 619 -3.34 23.03 -3.97
CA VAL A 619 -2.88 22.92 -2.58
C VAL A 619 -3.83 21.99 -1.86
N SER A 620 -3.35 20.81 -1.49
CA SER A 620 -4.12 19.81 -0.74
C SER A 620 -3.76 19.84 0.72
N GLY A 621 -4.73 19.56 1.58
CA GLY A 621 -4.55 19.40 3.01
C GLY A 621 -5.51 18.37 3.57
N GLN A 622 -5.13 17.82 4.70
CA GLN A 622 -5.95 16.90 5.48
C GLN A 622 -5.71 17.17 6.96
N SER A 623 -6.74 17.02 7.76
CA SER A 623 -6.60 17.09 9.21
C SER A 623 -7.66 16.27 9.94
N THR A 624 -7.38 16.00 11.23
CA THR A 624 -8.43 15.66 12.19
C THR A 624 -9.23 16.90 12.55
N VAL A 625 -10.35 16.71 13.20
CA VAL A 625 -11.18 17.82 13.74
C VAL A 625 -10.37 18.66 14.74
N LYS A 626 -9.58 18.00 15.59
CA LYS A 626 -8.73 18.63 16.62
C LYS A 626 -7.62 19.49 16.02
N ASP A 627 -7.01 19.04 14.92
CA ASP A 627 -5.83 19.67 14.32
C ASP A 627 -6.17 20.57 13.11
N LEU A 628 -7.45 20.93 12.96
CA LEU A 628 -7.94 21.72 11.84
C LEU A 628 -7.18 23.05 11.68
N GLU A 629 -6.91 23.77 12.77
CA GLU A 629 -6.17 25.04 12.70
C GLU A 629 -4.73 24.83 12.23
N THR A 630 -4.07 23.73 12.61
CA THR A 630 -2.72 23.40 12.13
C THR A 630 -2.71 23.22 10.61
N MET A 631 -3.72 22.55 10.03
CA MET A 631 -3.88 22.44 8.58
C MET A 631 -4.02 23.83 7.92
N PHE A 632 -4.83 24.74 8.49
CA PHE A 632 -4.97 26.08 7.97
C PHE A 632 -3.67 26.90 8.04
N GLN A 633 -2.89 26.74 9.12
CA GLN A 633 -1.58 27.39 9.25
C GLN A 633 -0.59 26.86 8.22
N LEU A 634 -0.52 25.56 8.04
CA LEU A 634 0.34 24.93 7.03
C LEU A 634 -0.07 25.33 5.61
N ALA A 635 -1.37 25.38 5.31
CA ALA A 635 -1.89 25.85 4.03
C ALA A 635 -1.53 27.33 3.81
N TYR A 636 -1.73 28.19 4.81
CA TYR A 636 -1.36 29.61 4.73
C TYR A 636 0.12 29.77 4.41
N LEU A 637 1.01 29.06 5.10
CA LEU A 637 2.45 29.10 4.85
C LEU A 637 2.82 28.55 3.47
N THR A 638 2.11 27.51 2.99
CA THR A 638 2.29 26.99 1.62
C THR A 638 1.96 28.04 0.56
N PHE A 639 0.96 28.90 0.79
CA PHE A 639 0.64 30.00 -0.12
C PHE A 639 1.60 31.18 -0.01
N THR A 640 2.19 31.43 1.16
CA THR A 640 2.86 32.71 1.44
C THR A 640 4.35 32.62 1.69
N ASP A 641 4.84 31.52 2.22
CA ASP A 641 6.22 31.46 2.74
C ASP A 641 6.82 30.05 2.69
N ILE A 642 6.99 29.51 1.47
CA ILE A 642 7.81 28.31 1.25
C ILE A 642 9.27 28.75 1.28
N ARG A 643 10.02 28.20 2.20
CA ARG A 643 11.39 28.59 2.51
C ARG A 643 12.40 27.62 1.91
N LYS A 644 13.48 28.16 1.36
CA LYS A 644 14.63 27.38 0.88
C LYS A 644 15.28 26.59 2.01
N ASP A 645 15.50 25.29 1.78
CA ASP A 645 16.19 24.37 2.69
C ASP A 645 17.23 23.57 1.90
N GLU A 646 18.48 24.03 1.93
CA GLU A 646 19.56 23.45 1.11
C GLU A 646 19.93 22.03 1.55
N LYS A 647 19.75 21.68 2.83
CA LYS A 647 20.08 20.33 3.34
C LYS A 647 19.09 19.31 2.80
N SER A 648 17.80 19.52 3.01
CA SER A 648 16.75 18.63 2.54
C SER A 648 16.71 18.57 1.02
N TYR A 649 16.95 19.70 0.33
CA TYR A 649 17.07 19.72 -1.13
C TYR A 649 18.27 18.89 -1.61
N GLY A 650 19.43 18.99 -0.98
CA GLY A 650 20.61 18.20 -1.32
C GLY A 650 20.38 16.70 -1.17
N GLN A 651 19.70 16.28 -0.09
CA GLN A 651 19.30 14.88 0.11
C GLN A 651 18.34 14.42 -1.00
N LEU A 652 17.30 15.20 -1.29
CA LEU A 652 16.34 14.89 -2.35
C LEU A 652 17.03 14.71 -3.71
N MET A 653 17.90 15.65 -4.08
CA MET A 653 18.63 15.59 -5.37
C MET A 653 19.55 14.38 -5.44
N GLY A 654 20.20 13.99 -4.36
CA GLY A 654 21.01 12.77 -4.30
C GLY A 654 20.19 11.48 -4.45
N GLN A 655 19.01 11.44 -3.84
CA GLN A 655 18.07 10.31 -4.01
C GLN A 655 17.58 10.22 -5.45
N LEU A 656 17.13 11.35 -6.03
CA LEU A 656 16.67 11.43 -7.42
C LEU A 656 17.79 11.06 -8.41
N GLU A 657 19.00 11.52 -8.17
CA GLU A 657 20.15 11.16 -9.03
C GLU A 657 20.38 9.65 -9.06
N THR A 658 20.38 9.02 -7.90
CA THR A 658 20.57 7.55 -7.79
C THR A 658 19.43 6.79 -8.46
N MET A 659 18.18 7.21 -8.23
CA MET A 659 17.00 6.59 -8.83
C MET A 659 17.01 6.72 -10.36
N LEU A 660 17.26 7.93 -10.87
CA LEU A 660 17.22 8.21 -12.32
C LEU A 660 18.37 7.57 -13.08
N LYS A 661 19.58 7.49 -12.50
CA LYS A 661 20.69 6.77 -13.12
C LYS A 661 20.34 5.32 -13.45
N ASN A 662 19.46 4.74 -12.67
CA ASN A 662 19.14 3.31 -12.68
C ASN A 662 17.69 3.02 -13.14
N GLN A 663 16.88 4.05 -13.41
CA GLN A 663 15.46 3.89 -13.79
C GLN A 663 15.29 2.99 -15.02
N GLY A 664 16.12 3.18 -16.03
CA GLY A 664 16.05 2.37 -17.25
C GLY A 664 16.58 0.94 -17.13
N LEU A 665 17.01 0.44 -15.96
CA LEU A 665 17.56 -0.90 -15.83
C LEU A 665 16.49 -1.98 -15.84
N THR A 666 15.32 -1.72 -15.28
CA THR A 666 14.23 -2.71 -15.27
C THR A 666 13.45 -2.69 -16.59
N PRO A 667 13.01 -3.86 -17.05
CA PRO A 667 12.14 -3.94 -18.23
C PRO A 667 10.85 -3.15 -18.08
N GLU A 668 10.27 -3.16 -16.88
CA GLU A 668 9.01 -2.50 -16.57
C GLU A 668 9.10 -0.97 -16.70
N SER A 669 10.18 -0.37 -16.21
CA SER A 669 10.40 1.08 -16.34
C SER A 669 10.54 1.47 -17.81
N ALA A 670 11.38 0.75 -18.56
CA ALA A 670 11.56 1.03 -19.99
C ALA A 670 10.27 0.86 -20.79
N PHE A 671 9.46 -0.15 -20.44
CA PHE A 671 8.15 -0.34 -21.08
C PHE A 671 7.20 0.83 -20.76
N SER A 672 7.11 1.25 -19.50
CA SER A 672 6.27 2.37 -19.07
C SER A 672 6.67 3.68 -19.75
N ASP A 673 7.96 3.99 -19.78
CA ASP A 673 8.49 5.18 -20.46
C ASP A 673 8.15 5.16 -21.97
N SER A 674 8.31 4.00 -22.62
CA SER A 674 7.98 3.82 -24.04
C SER A 674 6.47 3.99 -24.30
N VAL A 675 5.61 3.48 -23.42
CA VAL A 675 4.16 3.63 -23.52
C VAL A 675 3.76 5.09 -23.42
N GLU A 676 4.23 5.79 -22.37
CA GLU A 676 3.88 7.20 -22.11
C GLU A 676 4.36 8.10 -23.28
N TYR A 677 5.59 7.91 -23.72
CA TYR A 677 6.18 8.70 -24.78
C TYR A 677 5.51 8.45 -26.13
N THR A 678 5.13 7.20 -26.43
CA THR A 678 4.42 6.85 -27.68
C THR A 678 2.97 7.36 -27.66
N LEU A 679 2.26 7.21 -26.53
CA LEU A 679 0.88 7.67 -26.38
C LEU A 679 0.75 9.18 -26.56
N ASN A 680 1.78 9.93 -26.19
CA ASN A 680 1.84 11.38 -26.34
C ASN A 680 2.61 11.82 -27.61
N ASN A 681 2.71 10.96 -28.63
CA ASN A 681 3.29 11.28 -29.93
C ASN A 681 4.71 11.89 -29.84
N HIS A 682 5.49 11.43 -28.87
CA HIS A 682 6.84 11.91 -28.58
C HIS A 682 6.91 13.42 -28.25
N ASP A 683 5.83 13.99 -27.69
CA ASP A 683 5.85 15.39 -27.24
C ASP A 683 6.90 15.60 -26.15
N TRP A 684 7.57 16.76 -26.17
CA TRP A 684 8.63 17.08 -25.21
C TRP A 684 8.15 17.05 -23.74
N ARG A 685 6.85 17.23 -23.47
CA ARG A 685 6.26 17.21 -22.13
C ARG A 685 6.20 15.81 -21.53
N SER A 686 6.09 14.80 -22.39
CA SER A 686 6.05 13.39 -21.99
C SER A 686 7.39 12.67 -22.17
N LYS A 687 8.45 13.42 -22.49
CA LYS A 687 9.79 12.86 -22.54
C LYS A 687 10.16 12.24 -21.21
N PRO A 688 10.66 10.98 -21.18
CA PRO A 688 11.16 10.37 -19.96
C PRO A 688 12.20 11.27 -19.27
N PHE A 689 12.07 11.44 -17.97
CA PHE A 689 12.96 12.27 -17.17
C PHE A 689 14.24 11.48 -16.85
N HIS A 690 15.38 12.01 -17.27
CA HIS A 690 16.69 11.38 -17.10
C HIS A 690 17.56 12.10 -16.08
N VAL A 691 18.62 11.44 -15.65
CA VAL A 691 19.56 12.01 -14.66
C VAL A 691 20.20 13.33 -15.15
N GLU A 692 20.40 13.49 -16.45
CA GLU A 692 20.92 14.72 -17.05
C GLU A 692 19.99 15.91 -16.86
N ASP A 693 18.68 15.67 -16.84
CA ASP A 693 17.65 16.70 -16.66
C ASP A 693 17.71 17.32 -15.25
N LEU A 694 18.24 16.58 -14.24
CA LEU A 694 18.48 17.13 -12.90
C LEU A 694 19.42 18.34 -12.92
N LYS A 695 20.35 18.42 -13.87
CA LYS A 695 21.29 19.54 -14.00
C LYS A 695 20.59 20.84 -14.43
N THR A 696 19.39 20.75 -14.98
CA THR A 696 18.58 21.89 -15.41
C THR A 696 17.64 22.38 -14.31
N VAL A 697 17.50 21.62 -13.21
CA VAL A 697 16.69 22.03 -12.06
C VAL A 697 17.35 23.17 -11.32
N ASN A 698 16.59 24.23 -11.10
CA ASN A 698 17.05 25.39 -10.35
C ASN A 698 16.10 25.65 -9.17
N TYR A 699 16.59 25.46 -7.95
CA TYR A 699 15.79 25.59 -6.73
C TYR A 699 15.13 26.96 -6.60
N ASP A 700 15.85 28.05 -6.89
CA ASP A 700 15.29 29.41 -6.82
C ASP A 700 14.18 29.59 -7.87
N ARG A 701 14.33 29.01 -9.07
CA ARG A 701 13.28 29.03 -10.11
C ARG A 701 12.05 28.23 -9.67
N VAL A 702 12.22 27.05 -9.08
CA VAL A 702 11.11 26.25 -8.52
C VAL A 702 10.32 27.06 -7.49
N LEU A 703 11.02 27.69 -6.51
CA LEU A 703 10.37 28.53 -5.51
C LEU A 703 9.72 29.78 -6.11
N GLN A 704 10.32 30.36 -7.15
CA GLN A 704 9.71 31.46 -7.91
C GLN A 704 8.41 31.01 -8.58
N ILE A 705 8.41 29.85 -9.25
CA ILE A 705 7.21 29.27 -9.88
C ILE A 705 6.13 29.02 -8.82
N ALA A 706 6.49 28.38 -7.71
CA ALA A 706 5.55 28.17 -6.60
C ALA A 706 4.91 29.47 -6.13
N LYS A 707 5.73 30.52 -5.94
CA LYS A 707 5.25 31.86 -5.55
C LYS A 707 4.38 32.52 -6.62
N GLU A 708 4.73 32.42 -7.89
CA GLU A 708 3.93 32.94 -9.02
C GLU A 708 2.54 32.31 -9.03
N ARG A 709 2.44 30.98 -8.79
CA ARG A 709 1.18 30.24 -8.82
C ARG A 709 0.33 30.52 -7.59
N THR A 710 0.89 30.69 -6.40
CA THR A 710 0.18 30.96 -5.15
C THR A 710 -0.09 32.45 -4.84
N ALA A 711 0.47 33.37 -5.64
CA ALA A 711 0.44 34.82 -5.37
C ALA A 711 -0.97 35.46 -5.36
N ASN A 712 -1.97 34.84 -5.97
CA ASN A 712 -3.32 35.39 -6.08
C ASN A 712 -4.39 34.38 -5.67
N ALA A 713 -4.85 34.47 -4.45
CA ALA A 713 -5.89 33.62 -3.90
C ALA A 713 -7.22 33.69 -4.67
N ALA A 714 -7.48 34.78 -5.42
CA ALA A 714 -8.69 34.91 -6.24
C ALA A 714 -8.74 33.91 -7.42
N ASN A 715 -7.59 33.30 -7.79
CA ASN A 715 -7.53 32.21 -8.77
C ASN A 715 -8.08 30.88 -8.21
N TYR A 716 -8.13 30.74 -6.90
CA TYR A 716 -8.40 29.48 -6.22
C TYR A 716 -9.85 29.36 -5.75
N THR A 717 -10.38 28.15 -5.92
CA THR A 717 -11.54 27.66 -5.18
C THR A 717 -11.04 26.66 -4.14
N PHE A 718 -11.37 26.92 -2.87
CA PHE A 718 -11.03 26.05 -1.75
C PHE A 718 -12.23 25.15 -1.45
N PHE A 719 -12.02 23.86 -1.47
CA PHE A 719 -13.03 22.86 -1.14
C PHE A 719 -12.69 22.26 0.22
N PHE A 720 -13.68 22.19 1.11
CA PHE A 720 -13.59 21.47 2.37
C PHE A 720 -14.70 20.44 2.43
N VAL A 721 -14.33 19.18 2.62
CA VAL A 721 -15.26 18.06 2.76
C VAL A 721 -14.88 17.27 4.00
N GLY A 722 -15.85 17.00 4.88
CA GLY A 722 -15.59 16.21 6.10
C GLY A 722 -16.41 16.68 7.30
N ASN A 723 -16.05 16.15 8.48
CA ASN A 723 -16.78 16.37 9.71
C ASN A 723 -16.32 17.62 10.47
N PHE A 724 -16.47 18.79 9.88
CA PHE A 724 -16.14 20.06 10.50
C PHE A 724 -17.36 20.72 11.17
N ASP A 725 -17.10 21.49 12.25
CA ASP A 725 -18.06 22.42 12.81
C ASP A 725 -17.94 23.78 12.11
N GLU A 726 -19.07 24.31 11.59
CA GLU A 726 -19.08 25.63 10.94
C GLU A 726 -18.68 26.77 11.90
N ALA A 727 -18.99 26.65 13.17
CA ALA A 727 -18.61 27.67 14.16
C ALA A 727 -17.08 27.73 14.36
N VAL A 728 -16.38 26.62 14.07
CA VAL A 728 -14.92 26.52 14.15
C VAL A 728 -14.26 26.87 12.81
N ILE A 729 -14.72 26.30 11.70
CA ILE A 729 -14.04 26.47 10.41
C ILE A 729 -14.18 27.89 9.83
N ARG A 730 -15.30 28.57 10.02
CA ARG A 730 -15.54 29.93 9.49
C ARG A 730 -14.54 30.97 10.02
N PRO A 731 -14.27 31.08 11.32
CA PRO A 731 -13.22 31.96 11.84
C PRO A 731 -11.83 31.65 11.28
N LEU A 732 -11.50 30.35 11.02
CA LEU A 732 -10.24 29.93 10.43
C LEU A 732 -10.15 30.33 8.94
N ILE A 733 -11.24 30.21 8.19
CA ILE A 733 -11.32 30.69 6.81
C ILE A 733 -11.05 32.21 6.75
N GLU A 734 -11.67 32.99 7.65
CA GLU A 734 -11.43 34.44 7.72
C GLU A 734 -9.98 34.77 8.11
N GLN A 735 -9.43 33.98 9.05
CA GLN A 735 -8.07 34.21 9.57
C GLN A 735 -7.00 33.86 8.54
N TYR A 736 -7.11 32.71 7.87
CA TYR A 736 -6.02 32.16 7.07
C TYR A 736 -6.27 32.22 5.57
N ILE A 737 -7.50 31.98 5.08
CA ILE A 737 -7.78 31.98 3.65
C ILE A 737 -8.16 33.37 3.14
N ALA A 738 -9.04 34.06 3.82
CA ALA A 738 -9.47 35.42 3.41
C ALA A 738 -8.37 36.48 3.63
N SER A 739 -7.32 36.16 4.39
CA SER A 739 -6.14 37.01 4.60
C SER A 739 -5.06 36.82 3.53
N LEU A 740 -5.12 35.76 2.73
CA LEU A 740 -4.17 35.53 1.64
C LEU A 740 -4.18 36.69 0.64
N PRO A 741 -3.04 37.03 0.02
CA PRO A 741 -2.99 38.01 -1.06
C PRO A 741 -3.96 37.61 -2.18
N GLY A 742 -4.77 38.57 -2.65
CA GLY A 742 -5.73 38.31 -3.71
C GLY A 742 -6.25 39.59 -4.35
N LYS A 743 -6.38 39.59 -5.68
CA LYS A 743 -6.96 40.68 -6.46
C LYS A 743 -7.99 40.12 -7.44
N LYS A 744 -9.19 40.66 -7.43
CA LYS A 744 -10.18 40.42 -8.48
C LYS A 744 -9.66 41.01 -9.81
N GLY A 745 -9.72 40.26 -10.89
CA GLY A 745 -9.22 40.65 -12.19
C GLY A 745 -9.27 39.51 -13.19
N LYS A 746 -8.40 39.52 -14.21
CA LYS A 746 -8.25 38.40 -15.13
C LYS A 746 -7.67 37.22 -14.35
N LEU A 747 -8.44 36.16 -14.19
CA LEU A 747 -8.02 34.94 -13.54
C LEU A 747 -7.07 34.14 -14.44
N SER A 748 -6.22 33.32 -13.80
CA SER A 748 -5.36 32.37 -14.52
C SER A 748 -6.21 31.34 -15.28
N ASN A 749 -5.73 30.88 -16.42
CA ASN A 749 -6.32 29.79 -17.18
C ASN A 749 -5.20 28.92 -17.76
N TRP A 750 -5.51 27.67 -18.11
CA TRP A 750 -4.58 26.79 -18.79
C TRP A 750 -4.40 27.17 -20.28
N VAL A 751 -3.33 26.64 -20.87
CA VAL A 751 -3.11 26.61 -22.31
C VAL A 751 -3.37 25.18 -22.79
N ASN A 752 -4.35 25.01 -23.69
CA ASN A 752 -4.64 23.70 -24.27
C ASN A 752 -3.52 23.26 -25.19
N PHE A 753 -3.13 21.99 -25.08
CA PHE A 753 -2.27 21.31 -26.03
C PHE A 753 -2.83 19.91 -26.28
N ASP A 754 -2.48 19.32 -27.41
CA ASP A 754 -2.86 17.96 -27.78
C ASP A 754 -1.59 17.22 -28.21
N THR A 755 -1.35 16.12 -27.54
CA THR A 755 -0.15 15.32 -27.77
C THR A 755 -0.46 13.96 -28.37
N HIS A 756 -1.74 13.52 -28.35
CA HIS A 756 -2.10 12.18 -28.81
C HIS A 756 -2.00 12.06 -30.33
N PRO A 757 -1.38 10.99 -30.88
CA PRO A 757 -1.29 10.77 -32.30
C PRO A 757 -2.66 10.50 -32.93
N GLU A 758 -2.87 10.95 -34.18
CA GLU A 758 -4.05 10.56 -34.95
C GLU A 758 -3.76 9.28 -35.74
N GLY A 759 -4.78 8.40 -35.85
CA GLY A 759 -4.66 7.12 -36.55
C GLY A 759 -4.00 6.03 -35.72
N GLN A 760 -3.26 5.14 -36.38
CA GLN A 760 -2.65 3.98 -35.72
C GLN A 760 -1.15 4.18 -35.54
N THR A 761 -0.69 4.07 -34.32
CA THR A 761 0.74 4.10 -33.98
C THR A 761 1.10 2.75 -33.32
N ILE A 762 2.09 2.08 -33.90
CA ILE A 762 2.58 0.77 -33.43
C ILE A 762 4.06 0.95 -33.06
N ASN A 763 4.40 0.60 -31.83
CA ASN A 763 5.76 0.62 -31.31
C ASN A 763 6.10 -0.76 -30.72
N HIS A 764 6.76 -1.61 -31.48
CA HIS A 764 7.30 -2.88 -31.03
C HIS A 764 8.81 -2.75 -30.88
N PHE A 765 9.34 -3.09 -29.73
CA PHE A 765 10.77 -3.01 -29.48
C PHE A 765 11.26 -4.22 -28.68
N THR A 766 12.56 -4.47 -28.75
CA THR A 766 13.23 -5.54 -28.00
C THR A 766 14.14 -4.97 -26.94
N ARG A 767 14.38 -5.76 -25.88
CA ARG A 767 15.24 -5.39 -24.77
C ARG A 767 15.94 -6.59 -24.16
N LYS A 768 17.22 -6.40 -23.80
CA LYS A 768 17.93 -7.36 -22.93
C LYS A 768 17.31 -7.38 -21.56
N MET A 769 17.10 -8.56 -21.00
CA MET A 769 16.57 -8.75 -19.67
C MET A 769 17.04 -10.10 -19.11
N GLU A 770 17.20 -10.16 -17.77
CA GLU A 770 17.69 -11.39 -17.11
C GLU A 770 16.63 -12.50 -17.09
N THR A 771 15.37 -12.14 -16.96
CA THR A 771 14.25 -13.08 -17.09
C THR A 771 13.43 -12.69 -18.31
N PRO A 772 13.40 -13.52 -19.38
CA PRO A 772 12.65 -13.22 -20.59
C PRO A 772 11.16 -13.07 -20.31
N LYS A 773 10.57 -11.91 -20.63
CA LYS A 773 9.14 -11.60 -20.52
C LYS A 773 8.74 -10.64 -21.64
N ALA A 774 7.46 -10.65 -21.99
CA ALA A 774 6.89 -9.73 -22.94
C ALA A 774 5.79 -8.91 -22.25
N ASN A 775 5.60 -7.67 -22.68
CA ASN A 775 4.53 -6.81 -22.21
C ASN A 775 3.86 -6.12 -23.38
N ALA A 776 2.53 -6.03 -23.36
CA ALA A 776 1.75 -5.28 -24.32
C ALA A 776 0.82 -4.30 -23.64
N ARG A 777 0.66 -3.13 -24.25
CA ARG A 777 -0.38 -2.16 -23.92
C ARG A 777 -0.98 -1.58 -25.18
N ILE A 778 -2.32 -1.60 -25.25
CA ILE A 778 -3.05 -1.13 -26.42
C ILE A 778 -4.09 -0.12 -25.95
N TYR A 779 -4.09 1.04 -26.60
CA TYR A 779 -5.09 2.09 -26.42
C TYR A 779 -5.93 2.20 -27.67
N TRP A 780 -7.26 2.13 -27.55
CA TRP A 780 -8.22 2.58 -28.57
C TRP A 780 -8.91 3.80 -27.99
N TYR A 781 -8.92 4.93 -28.69
CA TYR A 781 -9.38 6.18 -28.11
C TYR A 781 -10.07 7.13 -29.06
N ASP A 782 -10.92 7.99 -28.50
CA ASP A 782 -11.62 9.07 -29.15
C ASP A 782 -11.35 10.39 -28.44
N THR A 783 -10.92 11.41 -29.21
CA THR A 783 -10.61 12.76 -28.73
C THR A 783 -11.68 13.79 -29.13
N LYS A 784 -12.77 13.36 -29.79
CA LYS A 784 -13.78 14.25 -30.38
C LYS A 784 -15.13 14.20 -29.69
N THR A 785 -15.50 13.04 -29.14
CA THR A 785 -16.76 12.88 -28.44
C THR A 785 -16.74 13.65 -27.11
N PRO A 786 -17.70 14.58 -26.87
CA PRO A 786 -17.76 15.32 -25.64
C PRO A 786 -17.88 14.40 -24.43
N TYR A 787 -17.27 14.80 -23.35
CA TYR A 787 -17.39 14.09 -22.07
C TYR A 787 -18.85 14.10 -21.59
N SER A 788 -19.30 12.97 -21.07
CA SER A 788 -20.53 12.84 -20.30
C SER A 788 -20.40 11.69 -19.31
N LEU A 789 -21.15 11.75 -18.21
CA LEU A 789 -21.22 10.66 -17.24
C LEU A 789 -21.61 9.33 -17.91
N GLU A 790 -22.56 9.38 -18.87
CA GLU A 790 -22.98 8.19 -19.63
C GLU A 790 -21.83 7.58 -20.43
N ASN A 791 -21.03 8.40 -21.13
CA ASN A 791 -19.87 7.91 -21.88
C ASN A 791 -18.78 7.36 -20.95
N SER A 792 -18.57 7.98 -19.78
CA SER A 792 -17.65 7.48 -18.77
C SER A 792 -18.07 6.09 -18.26
N ILE A 793 -19.35 5.92 -17.93
CA ILE A 793 -19.93 4.64 -17.51
C ILE A 793 -19.81 3.57 -18.61
N LYS A 794 -20.13 3.92 -19.86
CA LYS A 794 -19.99 2.98 -21.00
C LYS A 794 -18.55 2.56 -21.24
N ALA A 795 -17.60 3.50 -21.10
CA ALA A 795 -16.18 3.20 -21.24
C ALA A 795 -15.72 2.22 -20.17
N ASP A 796 -16.07 2.48 -18.90
CA ASP A 796 -15.75 1.60 -17.79
C ASP A 796 -16.38 0.21 -17.98
N MET A 797 -17.66 0.12 -18.33
CA MET A 797 -18.34 -1.15 -18.61
C MET A 797 -17.66 -1.94 -19.73
N LEU A 798 -17.32 -1.29 -20.84
CA LEU A 798 -16.63 -1.96 -21.95
C LEU A 798 -15.24 -2.45 -21.53
N GLY A 799 -14.50 -1.65 -20.78
CA GLY A 799 -13.22 -2.06 -20.19
C GLY A 799 -13.34 -3.32 -19.35
N GLN A 800 -14.32 -3.35 -18.42
CA GLN A 800 -14.57 -4.51 -17.56
C GLN A 800 -15.04 -5.75 -18.35
N VAL A 801 -15.86 -5.59 -19.37
CA VAL A 801 -16.26 -6.68 -20.29
C VAL A 801 -15.03 -7.30 -20.96
N LEU A 802 -14.19 -6.47 -21.56
CA LEU A 802 -12.95 -6.92 -22.23
C LEU A 802 -11.97 -7.53 -21.21
N GLY A 803 -11.84 -6.96 -20.03
CA GLY A 803 -11.00 -7.50 -18.97
C GLY A 803 -11.38 -8.92 -18.61
N LYS A 804 -12.67 -9.21 -18.46
CA LYS A 804 -13.19 -10.57 -18.21
C LYS A 804 -12.84 -11.51 -19.37
N ILE A 805 -13.07 -11.07 -20.61
CA ILE A 805 -12.81 -11.87 -21.82
C ILE A 805 -11.31 -12.18 -21.94
N TYR A 806 -10.44 -11.20 -21.72
CA TYR A 806 -9.00 -11.40 -21.80
C TYR A 806 -8.49 -12.34 -20.71
N LEU A 807 -9.00 -12.23 -19.48
CA LEU A 807 -8.66 -13.16 -18.42
C LEU A 807 -9.04 -14.59 -18.82
N GLN A 808 -10.24 -14.82 -19.33
CA GLN A 808 -10.69 -16.14 -19.78
C GLN A 808 -9.85 -16.66 -20.94
N LYS A 809 -9.74 -15.92 -22.04
CA LYS A 809 -9.13 -16.41 -23.27
C LYS A 809 -7.62 -16.44 -23.26
N ILE A 810 -6.96 -15.48 -22.58
CA ILE A 810 -5.48 -15.38 -22.57
C ILE A 810 -4.90 -16.20 -21.43
N ARG A 811 -5.47 -16.10 -20.22
CA ARG A 811 -4.97 -16.83 -19.06
C ARG A 811 -5.49 -18.26 -19.02
N GLU A 812 -6.82 -18.44 -18.97
CA GLU A 812 -7.42 -19.76 -18.72
C GLU A 812 -7.35 -20.68 -19.95
N ASP A 813 -7.76 -20.19 -21.13
CA ASP A 813 -7.84 -21.04 -22.34
C ASP A 813 -6.47 -21.22 -23.01
N ALA A 814 -5.70 -20.14 -23.19
CA ALA A 814 -4.44 -20.16 -23.92
C ALA A 814 -3.21 -20.34 -23.01
N SER A 815 -3.34 -20.17 -21.70
CA SER A 815 -2.21 -20.16 -20.74
C SER A 815 -1.03 -19.26 -21.21
N ALA A 816 -1.38 -18.14 -21.87
CA ALA A 816 -0.39 -17.24 -22.47
C ALA A 816 0.15 -16.18 -21.50
N ALA A 817 -0.55 -15.95 -20.39
CA ALA A 817 -0.19 -14.95 -19.38
C ALA A 817 -0.74 -15.35 -18.01
N TYR A 818 -0.11 -14.84 -16.94
CA TYR A 818 -0.66 -14.93 -15.58
C TYR A 818 -1.83 -13.98 -15.38
N SER A 819 -1.77 -12.79 -15.98
CA SER A 819 -2.82 -11.78 -15.91
C SER A 819 -2.99 -11.09 -17.27
N ALA A 820 -4.22 -10.80 -17.60
CA ALA A 820 -4.59 -9.98 -18.74
C ALA A 820 -5.82 -9.17 -18.36
N GLY A 821 -5.88 -7.92 -18.77
CA GLY A 821 -6.98 -7.05 -18.37
C GLY A 821 -7.24 -5.91 -19.33
N ALA A 822 -8.40 -5.27 -19.15
CA ALA A 822 -8.71 -4.01 -19.79
C ALA A 822 -9.44 -3.06 -18.83
N SER A 823 -9.32 -1.78 -19.10
CA SER A 823 -10.05 -0.70 -18.43
C SER A 823 -10.56 0.29 -19.45
N GLY A 824 -11.59 1.05 -19.09
CA GLY A 824 -12.10 2.12 -19.94
C GLY A 824 -12.40 3.36 -19.10
N TYR A 825 -12.12 4.53 -19.66
CA TYR A 825 -12.39 5.80 -18.98
C TYR A 825 -12.64 6.93 -19.95
N ALA A 826 -13.37 7.95 -19.49
CA ALA A 826 -13.51 9.22 -20.18
C ALA A 826 -13.04 10.34 -19.25
N THR A 827 -12.35 11.33 -19.80
CA THR A 827 -11.81 12.49 -19.06
C THR A 827 -11.81 13.74 -19.95
N ILE A 828 -11.42 14.87 -19.33
CA ILE A 828 -11.22 16.14 -20.04
C ILE A 828 -9.83 16.68 -19.68
N ASN A 829 -8.97 16.77 -20.65
CA ASN A 829 -7.63 17.33 -20.54
C ASN A 829 -7.63 18.80 -21.00
N GLY A 830 -7.46 19.73 -20.06
CA GLY A 830 -7.77 21.13 -20.35
C GLY A 830 -9.25 21.31 -20.73
N ASP A 831 -9.55 21.67 -21.99
CA ASP A 831 -10.91 21.75 -22.55
C ASP A 831 -11.21 20.60 -23.55
N ARG A 832 -10.31 19.62 -23.69
CA ARG A 832 -10.38 18.55 -24.70
C ARG A 832 -10.88 17.24 -24.10
N PRO A 833 -11.91 16.63 -24.70
CA PRO A 833 -12.35 15.31 -24.27
C PRO A 833 -11.33 14.24 -24.66
N PHE A 834 -11.24 13.21 -23.85
CA PHE A 834 -10.46 12.01 -24.14
C PHE A 834 -11.20 10.80 -23.57
N THR A 835 -11.51 9.84 -24.43
CA THR A 835 -12.15 8.59 -24.02
C THR A 835 -11.29 7.42 -24.54
N ALA A 836 -10.90 6.51 -23.69
CA ALA A 836 -10.03 5.39 -24.06
C ALA A 836 -10.52 4.07 -23.49
N ILE A 837 -10.27 3.00 -24.25
CA ILE A 837 -10.24 1.62 -23.79
C ILE A 837 -8.78 1.17 -23.85
N VAL A 838 -8.29 0.64 -22.74
CA VAL A 838 -6.89 0.26 -22.55
C VAL A 838 -6.80 -1.21 -22.24
N ALA A 839 -6.13 -1.99 -23.04
CA ALA A 839 -5.81 -3.38 -22.77
C ALA A 839 -4.33 -3.51 -22.35
N SER A 840 -4.05 -4.39 -21.38
CA SER A 840 -2.68 -4.66 -20.93
C SER A 840 -2.50 -6.15 -20.64
N CYS A 841 -1.34 -6.68 -21.04
CA CYS A 841 -1.02 -8.08 -20.87
C CYS A 841 0.51 -8.26 -20.71
N PRO A 842 1.00 -8.60 -19.51
CA PRO A 842 2.29 -9.24 -19.35
C PRO A 842 2.16 -10.72 -19.77
N MET A 843 3.00 -11.21 -20.68
CA MET A 843 2.78 -12.51 -21.34
C MET A 843 4.07 -13.26 -21.61
N LYS A 844 3.93 -14.54 -21.92
CA LYS A 844 5.02 -15.37 -22.43
C LYS A 844 5.54 -14.80 -23.76
N PRO A 845 6.84 -14.62 -23.95
CA PRO A 845 7.39 -14.17 -25.22
C PRO A 845 6.92 -15.00 -26.42
N GLU A 846 6.93 -16.33 -26.29
CA GLU A 846 6.51 -17.28 -27.31
C GLU A 846 5.00 -17.29 -27.60
N MET A 847 4.19 -16.71 -26.71
CA MET A 847 2.74 -16.60 -26.85
C MET A 847 2.28 -15.16 -27.18
N SER A 848 3.22 -14.25 -27.41
CA SER A 848 2.91 -12.84 -27.63
C SER A 848 1.97 -12.62 -28.80
N ASP A 849 2.19 -13.30 -29.93
CA ASP A 849 1.32 -13.21 -31.10
C ASP A 849 -0.11 -13.68 -30.81
N VAL A 850 -0.25 -14.75 -30.01
CA VAL A 850 -1.56 -15.29 -29.61
C VAL A 850 -2.30 -14.30 -28.73
N ALA A 851 -1.64 -13.77 -27.72
CA ALA A 851 -2.24 -12.79 -26.80
C ALA A 851 -2.62 -11.49 -27.52
N LEU A 852 -1.72 -10.93 -28.33
CA LEU A 852 -1.98 -9.72 -29.12
C LEU A 852 -3.15 -9.92 -30.11
N LYS A 853 -3.23 -11.09 -30.76
CA LYS A 853 -4.36 -11.43 -31.61
C LYS A 853 -5.65 -11.40 -30.85
N ILE A 854 -5.73 -12.08 -29.70
CA ILE A 854 -6.93 -12.10 -28.85
C ILE A 854 -7.30 -10.67 -28.42
N MET A 855 -6.32 -9.88 -27.94
CA MET A 855 -6.59 -8.50 -27.50
C MET A 855 -7.19 -7.65 -28.62
N ASN A 856 -6.70 -7.77 -29.83
CA ASN A 856 -7.19 -7.01 -30.99
C ASN A 856 -8.51 -7.54 -31.59
N GLU A 857 -8.73 -8.84 -31.54
CA GLU A 857 -9.95 -9.44 -32.11
C GLU A 857 -11.16 -9.25 -31.17
N GLU A 858 -10.99 -9.37 -29.85
CA GLU A 858 -12.11 -9.36 -28.91
C GLU A 858 -12.78 -7.98 -28.79
N ILE A 859 -12.07 -6.87 -28.93
CA ILE A 859 -12.73 -5.56 -29.01
C ILE A 859 -13.58 -5.42 -30.27
N VAL A 860 -13.19 -6.07 -31.37
CA VAL A 860 -13.98 -6.12 -32.61
C VAL A 860 -15.20 -7.02 -32.46
N GLU A 861 -15.06 -8.15 -31.76
CA GLU A 861 -16.20 -9.01 -31.42
C GLU A 861 -17.19 -8.28 -30.48
N ALA A 862 -16.69 -7.52 -29.50
CA ALA A 862 -17.49 -6.67 -28.62
C ALA A 862 -18.36 -5.64 -29.39
N CYS A 863 -17.93 -5.22 -30.58
CA CYS A 863 -18.73 -4.39 -31.47
C CYS A 863 -19.99 -5.08 -32.02
N LYS A 864 -20.01 -6.39 -32.07
CA LYS A 864 -21.14 -7.17 -32.61
C LYS A 864 -22.15 -7.49 -31.52
N THR A 865 -21.69 -7.98 -30.40
CA THR A 865 -22.54 -8.36 -29.26
C THR A 865 -21.76 -8.40 -27.96
N ILE A 866 -22.43 -8.14 -26.87
CA ILE A 866 -21.93 -8.30 -25.51
C ILE A 866 -22.77 -9.40 -24.83
N ASP A 867 -22.12 -10.27 -24.08
CA ASP A 867 -22.83 -11.26 -23.27
C ASP A 867 -23.69 -10.58 -22.19
N ALA A 868 -24.98 -10.93 -22.18
CA ALA A 868 -25.93 -10.31 -21.26
C ALA A 868 -25.69 -10.68 -19.79
N THR A 869 -25.18 -11.89 -19.53
CA THR A 869 -24.82 -12.34 -18.17
C THR A 869 -23.62 -11.56 -17.66
N THR A 870 -22.58 -11.45 -18.46
CA THR A 870 -21.38 -10.64 -18.15
C THR A 870 -21.74 -9.18 -17.87
N LEU A 871 -22.59 -8.57 -18.71
CA LEU A 871 -23.01 -7.18 -18.48
C LEU A 871 -23.81 -7.03 -17.18
N LYS A 872 -24.64 -8.01 -16.84
CA LYS A 872 -25.38 -8.00 -15.57
C LYS A 872 -24.45 -8.03 -14.36
N GLU A 873 -23.45 -8.92 -14.37
CA GLU A 873 -22.45 -9.02 -13.30
C GLU A 873 -21.66 -7.71 -13.11
N ILE A 874 -21.27 -7.10 -14.24
CA ILE A 874 -20.54 -5.80 -14.20
C ILE A 874 -21.44 -4.70 -13.63
N LYS A 875 -22.71 -4.64 -13.97
CA LYS A 875 -23.65 -3.69 -13.37
C LYS A 875 -23.75 -3.87 -11.84
N GLU A 876 -23.88 -5.11 -11.37
CA GLU A 876 -23.94 -5.41 -9.93
C GLU A 876 -22.66 -4.93 -9.24
N LEU A 877 -21.50 -5.16 -9.84
CA LEU A 877 -20.21 -4.69 -9.32
C LEU A 877 -20.13 -3.15 -9.28
N MET A 878 -20.45 -2.48 -10.38
CA MET A 878 -20.42 -1.01 -10.46
C MET A 878 -21.36 -0.34 -9.47
N LEU A 879 -22.58 -0.87 -9.30
CA LEU A 879 -23.54 -0.35 -8.34
C LEU A 879 -23.08 -0.57 -6.89
N LYS A 880 -22.44 -1.72 -6.62
CA LYS A 880 -21.84 -2.00 -5.31
C LYS A 880 -20.73 -1.01 -5.00
N ASP A 881 -19.80 -0.83 -5.92
CA ASP A 881 -18.65 0.06 -5.73
C ASP A 881 -19.13 1.52 -5.56
N HIS A 882 -20.07 1.97 -6.37
CA HIS A 882 -20.65 3.30 -6.25
C HIS A 882 -21.34 3.54 -4.90
N ALA A 883 -22.10 2.57 -4.39
CA ALA A 883 -22.73 2.66 -3.06
C ALA A 883 -21.71 2.84 -1.93
N THR A 884 -20.52 2.25 -2.09
CA THR A 884 -19.40 2.42 -1.15
C THR A 884 -18.77 3.82 -1.28
N GLU A 885 -18.53 4.26 -2.53
CA GLU A 885 -17.94 5.58 -2.82
C GLU A 885 -18.77 6.74 -2.30
N LEU A 886 -20.10 6.63 -2.32
CA LEU A 886 -21.02 7.66 -1.79
C LEU A 886 -20.79 7.95 -0.30
N LYS A 887 -20.14 7.06 0.44
CA LYS A 887 -19.79 7.21 1.85
C LYS A 887 -18.32 7.64 2.06
N GLU A 888 -17.63 8.07 0.99
CA GLU A 888 -16.24 8.52 1.06
C GLU A 888 -16.11 10.02 0.78
N ASN A 889 -15.38 10.73 1.66
CA ASN A 889 -15.12 12.17 1.50
C ASN A 889 -14.36 12.49 0.21
N GLY A 890 -13.53 11.54 -0.27
CA GLY A 890 -12.79 11.67 -1.53
C GLY A 890 -13.69 11.75 -2.74
N TYR A 891 -14.73 10.92 -2.81
CA TYR A 891 -15.72 10.93 -3.88
C TYR A 891 -16.40 12.30 -3.99
N TRP A 892 -16.92 12.83 -2.89
CA TRP A 892 -17.58 14.13 -2.87
C TRP A 892 -16.63 15.28 -3.17
N MET A 893 -15.38 15.19 -2.74
CA MET A 893 -14.35 16.16 -3.11
C MET A 893 -14.20 16.24 -4.63
N GLN A 894 -14.07 15.11 -5.33
CA GLN A 894 -13.92 15.08 -6.80
C GLN A 894 -15.19 15.52 -7.51
N THR A 895 -16.35 15.06 -7.06
CA THR A 895 -17.66 15.48 -7.58
C THR A 895 -17.83 17.02 -7.51
N LEU A 896 -17.49 17.63 -6.37
CA LEU A 896 -17.57 19.08 -6.22
C LEU A 896 -16.54 19.83 -7.07
N ILE A 897 -15.34 19.28 -7.21
CA ILE A 897 -14.30 19.84 -8.09
C ILE A 897 -14.76 19.83 -9.55
N SER A 898 -15.35 18.73 -10.03
CA SER A 898 -15.93 18.64 -11.38
C SER A 898 -17.08 19.62 -11.57
N TYR A 899 -18.03 19.63 -10.65
CA TYR A 899 -19.23 20.45 -10.74
C TYR A 899 -18.93 21.96 -10.64
N VAL A 900 -18.23 22.38 -9.60
CA VAL A 900 -17.94 23.80 -9.34
C VAL A 900 -16.87 24.35 -10.29
N GLY A 901 -15.87 23.52 -10.63
CA GLY A 901 -14.73 23.92 -11.47
C GLY A 901 -15.01 23.91 -12.97
N ARG A 902 -15.88 23.00 -13.43
CA ARG A 902 -16.16 22.76 -14.86
C ARG A 902 -17.64 22.75 -15.23
N GLY A 903 -18.56 22.73 -14.29
CA GLY A 903 -20.00 22.59 -14.52
C GLY A 903 -20.40 21.17 -14.94
N ILE A 904 -19.59 20.17 -14.58
CA ILE A 904 -19.80 18.76 -14.95
C ILE A 904 -20.41 18.03 -13.75
N ASP A 905 -21.57 17.42 -13.98
CA ASP A 905 -22.27 16.60 -13.01
C ASP A 905 -21.89 15.11 -13.24
N ASP A 906 -20.95 14.61 -12.44
CA ASP A 906 -20.47 13.23 -12.49
C ASP A 906 -21.20 12.31 -11.51
N HIS A 907 -22.28 12.79 -10.90
CA HIS A 907 -22.98 12.07 -9.84
C HIS A 907 -24.45 11.78 -10.17
N THR A 908 -25.17 12.83 -10.58
CA THR A 908 -26.64 12.72 -10.71
C THR A 908 -27.04 11.71 -11.77
N GLY A 909 -27.83 10.70 -11.36
CA GLY A 909 -28.36 9.68 -12.27
C GLY A 909 -27.42 8.51 -12.54
N TYR A 910 -26.30 8.37 -11.82
CA TYR A 910 -25.34 7.27 -12.03
C TYR A 910 -26.01 5.90 -12.05
N GLU A 911 -26.78 5.54 -11.02
CA GLU A 911 -27.46 4.24 -10.93
C GLU A 911 -28.46 4.00 -12.08
N GLN A 912 -29.22 5.07 -12.45
CA GLN A 912 -30.18 4.99 -13.56
C GLN A 912 -29.43 4.76 -14.88
N ILE A 913 -28.32 5.42 -15.10
CA ILE A 913 -27.52 5.28 -16.32
C ILE A 913 -26.89 3.87 -16.38
N VAL A 914 -26.31 3.38 -15.28
CA VAL A 914 -25.78 2.01 -15.20
C VAL A 914 -26.88 0.99 -15.54
N ASN A 915 -28.05 1.10 -14.90
CA ASN A 915 -29.15 0.16 -15.12
C ASN A 915 -29.73 0.22 -16.55
N ALA A 916 -29.70 1.39 -17.19
CA ALA A 916 -30.20 1.58 -18.55
C ALA A 916 -29.32 0.95 -19.64
N GLN A 917 -28.05 0.63 -19.36
CA GLN A 917 -27.17 0.05 -20.35
C GLN A 917 -27.62 -1.38 -20.75
N THR A 918 -27.49 -1.70 -22.03
CA THR A 918 -27.81 -3.00 -22.62
C THR A 918 -26.63 -3.54 -23.42
N PRO A 919 -26.59 -4.84 -23.73
CA PRO A 919 -25.57 -5.37 -24.64
C PRO A 919 -25.38 -4.53 -25.91
N GLU A 920 -26.50 -4.07 -26.50
CA GLU A 920 -26.48 -3.25 -27.71
C GLU A 920 -25.89 -1.85 -27.49
N THR A 921 -26.19 -1.18 -26.36
CA THR A 921 -25.61 0.16 -26.07
C THR A 921 -24.11 0.10 -25.86
N ILE A 922 -23.61 -0.96 -25.26
CA ILE A 922 -22.14 -1.13 -25.03
C ILE A 922 -21.47 -1.53 -26.36
N ALA A 923 -22.08 -2.45 -27.14
CA ALA A 923 -21.55 -2.79 -28.46
C ALA A 923 -21.54 -1.58 -29.42
N ALA A 924 -22.58 -0.73 -29.37
CA ALA A 924 -22.63 0.53 -30.12
C ALA A 924 -21.51 1.48 -29.70
N PHE A 925 -21.22 1.55 -28.39
CA PHE A 925 -20.13 2.36 -27.87
C PHE A 925 -18.76 1.83 -28.32
N ALA A 926 -18.54 0.50 -28.32
CA ALA A 926 -17.33 -0.12 -28.86
C ALA A 926 -17.13 0.23 -30.35
N ARG A 927 -18.21 0.17 -31.16
CA ARG A 927 -18.16 0.63 -32.57
C ARG A 927 -17.77 2.11 -32.69
N GLN A 928 -18.28 2.97 -31.82
CA GLN A 928 -17.94 4.41 -31.81
C GLN A 928 -16.44 4.62 -31.54
N ILE A 929 -15.88 3.96 -30.51
CA ILE A 929 -14.45 4.07 -30.17
C ILE A 929 -13.57 3.59 -31.34
N LEU A 930 -13.87 2.43 -31.92
CA LEU A 930 -13.10 1.92 -33.08
C LEU A 930 -13.27 2.80 -34.32
N ALA A 931 -14.46 3.41 -34.54
CA ALA A 931 -14.69 4.31 -35.67
C ALA A 931 -13.90 5.63 -35.58
N ALA A 932 -13.43 6.02 -34.38
CA ALA A 932 -12.50 7.15 -34.23
C ALA A 932 -11.15 6.90 -34.94
N GLY A 933 -10.78 5.64 -35.12
CA GLY A 933 -9.62 5.21 -35.89
C GLY A 933 -8.28 5.39 -35.18
N ASN A 934 -8.26 5.86 -33.94
CA ASN A 934 -7.05 6.09 -33.16
C ASN A 934 -6.69 4.87 -32.33
N LYS A 935 -5.44 4.41 -32.49
CA LYS A 935 -4.88 3.28 -31.74
C LYS A 935 -3.41 3.53 -31.45
N VAL A 936 -3.00 3.30 -30.22
CA VAL A 936 -1.59 3.16 -29.85
C VAL A 936 -1.36 1.74 -29.34
N GLU A 937 -0.40 1.03 -29.93
CA GLU A 937 0.00 -0.31 -29.51
C GLU A 937 1.49 -0.31 -29.23
N VAL A 938 1.85 -0.64 -27.97
CA VAL A 938 3.25 -0.75 -27.54
C VAL A 938 3.49 -2.16 -27.04
N VAL A 939 4.53 -2.80 -27.60
CA VAL A 939 4.93 -4.16 -27.24
C VAL A 939 6.42 -4.19 -26.98
N MET A 940 6.80 -4.74 -25.85
CA MET A 940 8.18 -5.03 -25.49
C MET A 940 8.40 -6.53 -25.50
N LEU A 941 9.44 -6.98 -26.16
CA LEU A 941 9.87 -8.37 -26.24
C LEU A 941 11.30 -8.52 -25.70
N PRO A 942 11.71 -9.73 -25.24
CA PRO A 942 13.10 -9.96 -24.93
C PRO A 942 13.95 -9.92 -26.22
N GLU A 943 15.19 -9.44 -26.10
CA GLU A 943 16.19 -9.57 -27.14
C GLU A 943 16.64 -11.04 -27.24
N GLU A 944 16.78 -11.61 -28.47
CA GLU A 944 17.24 -13.01 -28.69
C GLU A 944 18.68 -13.24 -28.20
#